data_f35b1511bd3654f73a28dd80a8c3c813
#
_entry.id   f35b1511bd3654f73a28dd80a8c3c813
#
_cell.length_a   1.000
_cell.length_b   1.000
_cell.length_c   1.000
_cell.angle_alpha   90.00
_cell.angle_beta   90.00
_cell.angle_gamma   90.00
#
_symmetry.space_group_name_H-M   'P 1'
#
loop_
_entity.id
_entity.type
_entity.pdbx_description
1 polymer ?
#
loop_
_entity_poly.entity_id
_entity_poly.type
_entity_poly.pdbx_seq_one_letter_code
_entity_poly.pdbx_strand_id
1 'polypeptide(L)'
;MKTTSSMSNPGEKKKVSKLNIIIVAGVVAIILFIAAAFGAAMDLSVGRNGKIQKELFVNNLSRVFSSPDVIMKSIKSGGYAIQISFFAAIAVGVFALYKYSQIKRRLHRKNVEHGSAQWGDNKEMNSLKDTGAETKEPKFKPFKSPDGKRVFDDKGDFVGFMEDNNIILTEEVFMSLNTRQHFKNLNVLIIGGSGSGKTRYYAKPNILQLNTSYVITDPKGEILQAVGDLLVNAGYELKVFNLIEMEHSNNYNPFNYVYDYKGNLSESNVTKMINVFMKNTQGDGEKEDFWSQSANKIITAIVFLLFAESEYNIEYDNDGNVKPETRNKTNLNFFSVTEKMRKLRFPTQGVEDGYFFVKNDGESDEEFQTRREEAFLCELDKDFIELERCHGETLATRLYKEIRNSPQETGQSILATAGSRTQMFNQKAVSDLTCCDNIHLETLGDKKSALFLIISATDATFNFLAAMMYTQMFDVLANRANFKYGGTLPIHVRCIMDEFANIGEIPDFDKVIAFVRSMGMSLNVIIQNMAQLKARYEKNWEVITGNCDSLLFLGGKETSTLKEISESLGKETIDVESKNRTITGGHKSDSTAESNSILGRELMTQDELQKMPSDKCIVMIRSHNPFYCGKYPLQKHPNFKFTEDFDNKKAFNKLSINVKTLTEFMAEQYKVENKPEQDSISESTLGELKRVFKAGENEVKSEVYEFGSYVEAAEFWKGDDKEITEIKEEIRDENYGIFHPDKSLDLGEPIIVNDGLENDVNYNYDYQETTAVADDNESGASCGYGGEEDFENKSLPEINEDIIENIVQASQTETTARAIISISINETNFTM
;
A
#
# COMPACT_ATOMS: atom_id res chain seq x y z
N MET A 1 -39.43 -8.69 12.50
CA MET A 1 -40.57 -7.89 11.97
C MET A 1 -40.26 -7.51 10.53
N LYS A 2 -41.14 -7.92 9.61
CA LYS A 2 -40.97 -7.76 8.16
C LYS A 2 -41.20 -6.28 7.80
N THR A 3 -40.19 -5.64 7.22
CA THR A 3 -40.43 -4.46 6.38
C THR A 3 -39.79 -4.72 5.04
N THR A 4 -40.56 -5.32 4.15
CA THR A 4 -40.27 -5.38 2.72
C THR A 4 -40.37 -3.99 2.15
N SER A 5 -39.27 -3.31 1.89
CA SER A 5 -39.21 -2.18 0.97
C SER A 5 -39.41 -2.71 -0.44
N SER A 6 -40.61 -2.55 -0.96
CA SER A 6 -40.91 -2.88 -2.35
C SER A 6 -40.11 -1.98 -3.29
N MET A 7 -39.14 -2.53 -3.96
CA MET A 7 -38.65 -1.97 -5.22
C MET A 7 -39.84 -1.87 -6.17
N SER A 8 -40.30 -0.65 -6.48
CA SER A 8 -41.33 -0.42 -7.49
C SER A 8 -40.75 -0.78 -8.86
N ASN A 9 -41.23 -1.88 -9.42
CA ASN A 9 -40.97 -2.29 -10.81
C ASN A 9 -41.25 -1.10 -11.75
N PRO A 10 -40.35 -0.77 -12.69
CA PRO A 10 -40.55 0.34 -13.64
C PRO A 10 -41.71 0.12 -14.65
N GLY A 11 -42.55 -0.89 -14.47
CA GLY A 11 -43.70 -1.22 -15.32
C GLY A 11 -45.05 -1.16 -14.62
N GLU A 12 -45.15 -0.84 -13.34
CA GLU A 12 -46.43 -0.74 -12.67
C GLU A 12 -47.16 0.54 -13.10
N LYS A 13 -48.18 0.36 -13.98
CA LYS A 13 -49.24 1.38 -14.22
C LYS A 13 -49.78 1.81 -12.87
N LYS A 14 -49.53 3.07 -12.45
CA LYS A 14 -50.16 3.66 -11.26
C LYS A 14 -51.68 3.39 -11.36
N LYS A 15 -52.19 2.48 -10.56
CA LYS A 15 -53.63 2.27 -10.39
C LYS A 15 -54.19 3.58 -9.95
N VAL A 16 -54.97 4.22 -10.86
CA VAL A 16 -55.69 5.45 -10.53
C VAL A 16 -56.52 5.16 -9.28
N SER A 17 -56.31 5.92 -8.23
CA SER A 17 -56.97 5.73 -6.95
C SER A 17 -58.49 5.82 -7.20
N LYS A 18 -59.28 4.88 -6.64
CA LYS A 18 -60.76 4.91 -6.73
C LYS A 18 -61.29 6.26 -6.33
N LEU A 19 -60.65 6.96 -5.40
CA LEU A 19 -60.97 8.29 -4.97
C LEU A 19 -60.85 9.34 -6.09
N ASN A 20 -59.82 9.29 -6.91
CA ASN A 20 -59.62 10.22 -8.03
C ASN A 20 -60.71 10.02 -9.13
N ILE A 21 -61.12 8.77 -9.37
CA ILE A 21 -62.20 8.45 -10.32
C ILE A 21 -63.52 9.04 -9.81
N ILE A 22 -63.82 8.91 -8.51
CA ILE A 22 -65.02 9.46 -7.89
C ILE A 22 -65.03 11.00 -7.96
N ILE A 23 -63.92 11.64 -7.70
CA ILE A 23 -63.76 13.09 -7.76
C ILE A 23 -64.01 13.60 -9.20
N VAL A 24 -63.37 12.98 -10.19
CA VAL A 24 -63.55 13.34 -11.62
C VAL A 24 -65.03 13.13 -12.06
N ALA A 25 -65.64 11.99 -11.70
CA ALA A 25 -66.99 11.70 -11.98
C ALA A 25 -67.90 12.74 -11.32
N GLY A 26 -67.64 13.16 -10.07
CA GLY A 26 -68.38 14.21 -9.37
C GLY A 26 -68.29 15.58 -10.08
N VAL A 27 -67.10 15.98 -10.53
CA VAL A 27 -66.93 17.23 -11.29
C VAL A 27 -67.67 17.21 -12.62
N VAL A 28 -67.62 16.10 -13.36
CA VAL A 28 -68.38 15.93 -14.62
C VAL A 28 -69.86 16.01 -14.35
N ALA A 29 -70.35 15.34 -13.34
CA ALA A 29 -71.77 15.40 -12.96
C ALA A 29 -72.22 16.82 -12.61
N ILE A 30 -71.38 17.60 -11.88
CA ILE A 30 -71.69 19.02 -11.58
C ILE A 30 -71.75 19.89 -12.84
N ILE A 31 -70.77 19.69 -13.78
CA ILE A 31 -70.77 20.43 -15.06
C ILE A 31 -72.04 20.15 -15.88
N LEU A 32 -72.45 18.87 -15.99
CA LEU A 32 -73.63 18.48 -16.68
C LEU A 32 -74.92 19.01 -15.98
N PHE A 33 -74.98 19.02 -14.67
CA PHE A 33 -76.09 19.60 -13.89
C PHE A 33 -76.22 21.09 -14.14
N ILE A 34 -75.09 21.85 -14.06
CA ILE A 34 -75.10 23.28 -14.38
C ILE A 34 -75.53 23.55 -15.78
N ALA A 35 -75.13 22.77 -16.80
CA ALA A 35 -75.50 22.89 -18.16
C ALA A 35 -77.03 22.65 -18.34
N ALA A 36 -77.52 21.59 -17.67
CA ALA A 36 -78.95 21.28 -17.68
C ALA A 36 -79.81 22.39 -16.99
N ALA A 37 -79.34 22.93 -15.89
CA ALA A 37 -79.98 24.03 -15.18
C ALA A 37 -80.01 25.31 -16.03
N PHE A 38 -78.96 25.61 -16.75
CA PHE A 38 -78.87 26.73 -17.68
C PHE A 38 -79.90 26.60 -18.82
N GLY A 39 -79.98 25.38 -19.44
CA GLY A 39 -80.96 25.09 -20.45
C GLY A 39 -82.39 25.15 -19.97
N ALA A 40 -82.65 24.60 -18.79
CA ALA A 40 -83.99 24.68 -18.20
C ALA A 40 -84.42 26.14 -17.88
N ALA A 41 -83.46 26.98 -17.47
CA ALA A 41 -83.69 28.41 -17.28
C ALA A 41 -84.07 29.13 -18.64
N MET A 42 -83.39 28.68 -19.75
CA MET A 42 -83.68 29.17 -21.08
C MET A 42 -85.10 28.76 -21.53
N ASP A 43 -85.44 27.46 -21.34
CA ASP A 43 -86.84 26.98 -21.69
C ASP A 43 -87.89 27.76 -20.95
N LEU A 44 -87.72 28.05 -19.68
CA LEU A 44 -88.69 28.85 -18.93
C LEU A 44 -88.75 30.34 -19.33
N SER A 45 -87.79 30.82 -20.07
CA SER A 45 -87.67 32.23 -20.45
C SER A 45 -87.95 32.48 -21.92
N VAL A 46 -88.43 31.47 -22.62
CA VAL A 46 -88.99 31.63 -24.01
C VAL A 46 -90.32 32.33 -23.96
N GLY A 47 -90.39 33.55 -24.53
CA GLY A 47 -91.61 34.32 -24.65
C GLY A 47 -92.52 33.78 -25.78
N ARG A 48 -93.77 34.25 -25.89
CA ARG A 48 -94.79 33.89 -26.91
C ARG A 48 -94.24 34.07 -28.34
N ASN A 49 -93.20 34.84 -28.51
CA ASN A 49 -92.58 35.12 -29.83
C ASN A 49 -91.46 34.22 -30.12
N GLY A 50 -91.25 33.11 -29.37
CA GLY A 50 -90.14 32.16 -29.55
C GLY A 50 -88.71 32.71 -29.21
N LYS A 51 -88.55 33.93 -28.71
CA LYS A 51 -87.29 34.56 -28.33
C LYS A 51 -87.10 34.50 -26.81
N ILE A 52 -85.85 34.28 -26.37
CA ILE A 52 -85.49 34.25 -24.97
C ILE A 52 -85.44 35.67 -24.41
N GLN A 53 -86.30 35.95 -23.38
CA GLN A 53 -86.25 37.22 -22.64
C GLN A 53 -85.21 37.25 -21.55
N LYS A 54 -84.22 38.15 -21.70
CA LYS A 54 -83.01 38.21 -20.80
C LYS A 54 -83.45 38.46 -19.36
N GLU A 55 -84.41 39.29 -19.08
CA GLU A 55 -84.81 39.59 -17.67
C GLU A 55 -85.46 38.40 -16.99
N LEU A 56 -86.29 37.63 -17.74
CA LEU A 56 -86.94 36.43 -17.23
C LEU A 56 -85.88 35.29 -17.05
N PHE A 57 -84.80 35.27 -17.87
CA PHE A 57 -83.79 34.29 -17.77
C PHE A 57 -82.98 34.40 -16.43
N VAL A 58 -82.61 35.63 -16.03
CA VAL A 58 -81.83 35.81 -14.78
C VAL A 58 -82.66 35.41 -13.56
N ASN A 59 -83.97 35.77 -13.57
CA ASN A 59 -84.91 35.43 -12.47
C ASN A 59 -85.24 33.93 -12.45
N ASN A 60 -85.28 33.26 -13.58
CA ASN A 60 -85.56 31.83 -13.65
C ASN A 60 -84.31 31.01 -13.32
N LEU A 61 -83.17 31.56 -13.54
CA LEU A 61 -81.91 30.85 -13.19
C LEU A 61 -81.78 30.47 -11.71
N SER A 62 -82.13 31.44 -10.83
CA SER A 62 -82.08 31.16 -9.38
C SER A 62 -83.13 30.15 -8.96
N ARG A 63 -84.32 30.24 -9.59
CA ARG A 63 -85.52 29.34 -9.38
C ARG A 63 -85.23 27.90 -9.81
N VAL A 64 -84.54 27.72 -10.93
CA VAL A 64 -84.12 26.37 -11.42
C VAL A 64 -83.14 25.69 -10.54
N PHE A 65 -82.18 26.43 -10.03
CA PHE A 65 -81.14 25.84 -9.03
C PHE A 65 -81.89 25.46 -7.74
N SER A 66 -82.88 26.11 -7.31
CA SER A 66 -83.66 25.79 -6.09
C SER A 66 -84.70 24.67 -6.25
N SER A 67 -84.97 24.23 -7.49
CA SER A 67 -86.02 23.24 -7.80
C SER A 67 -85.58 22.26 -8.88
N PRO A 68 -84.87 21.14 -8.56
CA PRO A 68 -84.44 20.17 -9.54
C PRO A 68 -85.49 19.53 -10.42
N ASP A 69 -86.75 19.49 -9.96
CA ASP A 69 -87.87 18.97 -10.74
C ASP A 69 -88.15 19.74 -12.04
N VAL A 70 -87.86 21.04 -12.07
CA VAL A 70 -87.95 21.87 -13.27
C VAL A 70 -86.95 21.47 -14.33
N ILE A 71 -85.77 21.12 -13.91
CA ILE A 71 -84.71 20.59 -14.80
C ILE A 71 -85.14 19.27 -15.42
N MET A 72 -85.74 18.39 -14.63
CA MET A 72 -86.25 17.09 -15.13
C MET A 72 -87.40 17.25 -16.09
N LYS A 73 -88.28 18.20 -15.86
CA LYS A 73 -89.40 18.52 -16.81
C LYS A 73 -88.91 19.10 -18.13
N SER A 74 -87.93 19.99 -18.10
CA SER A 74 -87.24 20.53 -19.30
C SER A 74 -86.58 19.46 -20.13
N ILE A 75 -85.81 18.54 -19.44
CA ILE A 75 -85.19 17.39 -20.14
C ILE A 75 -86.26 16.48 -20.80
N LYS A 76 -87.28 16.12 -20.11
CA LYS A 76 -88.37 15.30 -20.64
C LYS A 76 -89.15 15.94 -21.80
N SER A 77 -89.24 17.24 -21.85
CA SER A 77 -89.91 17.95 -22.97
C SER A 77 -89.06 18.14 -24.22
N GLY A 78 -87.79 17.70 -24.22
CA GLY A 78 -86.82 17.87 -25.34
C GLY A 78 -86.31 19.30 -25.55
N GLY A 79 -86.50 20.20 -24.53
CA GLY A 79 -86.09 21.59 -24.61
C GLY A 79 -84.60 21.88 -24.60
N TYR A 80 -84.25 23.18 -24.38
CA TYR A 80 -82.81 23.62 -24.33
C TYR A 80 -82.00 22.92 -23.29
N ALA A 81 -82.67 22.41 -22.23
CA ALA A 81 -81.88 21.66 -21.17
C ALA A 81 -81.23 20.43 -21.74
N ILE A 82 -81.87 19.63 -22.61
CA ILE A 82 -81.26 18.46 -23.17
C ILE A 82 -80.23 18.83 -24.24
N GLN A 83 -80.47 19.90 -25.03
CA GLN A 83 -79.55 20.32 -26.10
C GLN A 83 -78.27 20.87 -25.48
N ILE A 84 -78.32 21.74 -24.47
CA ILE A 84 -77.16 22.33 -23.80
C ILE A 84 -76.36 21.24 -23.02
N SER A 85 -77.01 20.28 -22.36
CA SER A 85 -76.37 19.17 -21.68
C SER A 85 -75.62 18.24 -22.67
N PHE A 86 -76.27 18.02 -23.89
CA PHE A 86 -75.65 17.25 -24.93
C PHE A 86 -74.34 17.93 -25.45
N PHE A 87 -74.43 19.26 -25.73
CA PHE A 87 -73.19 19.97 -26.13
C PHE A 87 -72.12 20.04 -25.01
N ALA A 88 -72.54 20.18 -23.76
CA ALA A 88 -71.62 20.14 -22.63
C ALA A 88 -70.98 18.78 -22.50
N ALA A 89 -71.72 17.68 -22.67
CA ALA A 89 -71.20 16.36 -22.65
C ALA A 89 -70.17 16.14 -23.78
N ILE A 90 -70.45 16.63 -25.00
CA ILE A 90 -69.51 16.64 -26.09
C ILE A 90 -68.23 17.41 -25.75
N ALA A 91 -68.38 18.63 -25.23
CA ALA A 91 -67.20 19.46 -24.82
C ALA A 91 -66.36 18.81 -23.77
N VAL A 92 -66.96 18.17 -22.75
CA VAL A 92 -66.26 17.40 -21.71
C VAL A 92 -65.60 16.20 -22.36
N GLY A 93 -66.25 15.50 -23.28
CA GLY A 93 -65.61 14.38 -24.00
C GLY A 93 -64.42 14.78 -24.88
N VAL A 94 -64.56 15.88 -25.63
CA VAL A 94 -63.47 16.47 -26.42
C VAL A 94 -62.29 16.90 -25.49
N PHE A 95 -62.60 17.55 -24.37
CA PHE A 95 -61.59 17.93 -23.41
C PHE A 95 -60.88 16.69 -22.77
N ALA A 96 -61.65 15.65 -22.45
CA ALA A 96 -61.09 14.41 -21.92
C ALA A 96 -60.20 13.70 -22.96
N LEU A 97 -60.67 13.67 -24.25
CA LEU A 97 -59.86 13.14 -25.36
C LEU A 97 -58.58 13.97 -25.59
N TYR A 98 -58.67 15.28 -25.49
CA TYR A 98 -57.50 16.18 -25.57
C TYR A 98 -56.51 15.89 -24.43
N LYS A 99 -56.99 15.82 -23.20
CA LYS A 99 -56.15 15.45 -22.06
C LYS A 99 -55.58 14.04 -22.18
N TYR A 100 -56.38 13.08 -22.61
CA TYR A 100 -55.90 11.70 -22.89
C TYR A 100 -54.87 11.67 -23.99
N SER A 101 -55.02 12.44 -25.06
CA SER A 101 -54.05 12.60 -26.13
C SER A 101 -52.72 13.22 -25.61
N GLN A 102 -52.81 14.21 -24.74
CA GLN A 102 -51.67 14.82 -24.07
C GLN A 102 -50.93 13.81 -23.17
N ILE A 103 -51.66 12.98 -22.41
CA ILE A 103 -51.11 11.95 -21.54
C ILE A 103 -50.46 10.84 -22.39
N LYS A 104 -51.11 10.46 -23.50
CA LYS A 104 -50.58 9.40 -24.40
C LYS A 104 -49.35 9.85 -25.23
N ARG A 105 -49.18 11.16 -25.48
CA ARG A 105 -48.00 11.73 -26.13
C ARG A 105 -46.79 11.79 -25.20
N ARG A 106 -46.96 11.63 -23.90
CA ARG A 106 -45.84 11.54 -22.94
C ARG A 106 -45.29 10.11 -22.88
N LEU A 107 -44.63 9.68 -23.97
CA LEU A 107 -43.80 8.45 -24.00
C LEU A 107 -42.50 8.60 -23.21
N HIS A 108 -42.29 9.68 -22.48
CA HIS A 108 -41.04 10.04 -21.80
C HIS A 108 -41.12 9.68 -20.30
N ARG A 109 -40.00 9.16 -19.79
CA ARG A 109 -39.79 9.02 -18.36
C ARG A 109 -39.43 10.42 -17.83
N LYS A 110 -40.34 11.07 -17.12
CA LYS A 110 -40.16 12.44 -16.65
C LYS A 110 -38.85 12.55 -15.80
N ASN A 111 -37.94 13.45 -16.18
CA ASN A 111 -36.68 13.79 -15.55
C ASN A 111 -35.59 12.69 -15.60
N VAL A 112 -35.67 11.71 -16.50
CA VAL A 112 -34.69 10.63 -16.66
C VAL A 112 -34.45 10.24 -18.13
N GLU A 113 -34.88 11.08 -19.09
CA GLU A 113 -34.78 10.77 -20.52
C GLU A 113 -33.35 10.72 -21.02
N HIS A 114 -32.48 11.56 -20.51
CA HIS A 114 -31.06 11.69 -20.88
C HIS A 114 -30.10 11.26 -19.79
N GLY A 115 -30.59 10.94 -18.59
CA GLY A 115 -29.81 10.48 -17.45
C GLY A 115 -30.61 10.66 -16.15
N SER A 116 -30.33 9.79 -15.18
CA SER A 116 -30.96 9.76 -13.86
C SER A 116 -30.02 10.06 -12.72
N ALA A 117 -28.82 10.59 -13.03
CA ALA A 117 -27.83 10.91 -12.00
C ALA A 117 -28.39 12.01 -11.07
N GLN A 118 -28.15 11.81 -9.80
CA GLN A 118 -28.54 12.78 -8.74
C GLN A 118 -27.61 12.58 -7.55
N TRP A 119 -27.48 13.60 -6.72
CA TRP A 119 -26.75 13.49 -5.46
C TRP A 119 -27.49 12.63 -4.45
N GLY A 120 -26.75 11.84 -3.68
CA GLY A 120 -27.28 10.97 -2.63
C GLY A 120 -27.78 11.78 -1.43
N ASP A 121 -28.72 11.20 -0.71
CA ASP A 121 -29.33 11.80 0.45
C ASP A 121 -28.81 11.27 1.80
N ASN A 122 -29.19 11.92 2.90
CA ASN A 122 -28.80 11.53 4.26
C ASN A 122 -29.28 10.12 4.64
N LYS A 123 -30.33 9.61 4.01
CA LYS A 123 -30.85 8.27 4.27
C LYS A 123 -29.94 7.21 3.68
N GLU A 124 -29.43 7.46 2.49
CA GLU A 124 -28.42 6.59 1.86
C GLU A 124 -27.12 6.59 2.67
N MET A 125 -26.62 7.77 3.12
CA MET A 125 -25.46 7.89 3.98
C MET A 125 -25.59 7.08 5.28
N ASN A 126 -26.73 7.23 5.96
CA ASN A 126 -27.00 6.53 7.23
C ASN A 126 -27.15 5.01 7.07
N SER A 127 -27.46 4.51 5.88
CA SER A 127 -27.57 3.07 5.62
C SER A 127 -26.20 2.38 5.59
N LEU A 128 -25.13 3.12 5.38
CA LEU A 128 -23.74 2.64 5.30
C LEU A 128 -23.07 2.59 6.68
N LYS A 129 -23.47 3.50 7.58
CA LYS A 129 -22.85 3.66 8.90
C LYS A 129 -23.22 2.48 9.81
N ASP A 130 -22.27 2.09 10.67
CA ASP A 130 -22.56 1.14 11.74
C ASP A 130 -23.64 1.71 12.66
N THR A 131 -24.79 1.06 12.63
CA THR A 131 -25.92 1.37 13.51
C THR A 131 -26.03 0.37 14.64
N GLY A 132 -24.95 -0.41 14.87
CA GLY A 132 -24.89 -1.55 15.74
C GLY A 132 -25.84 -1.47 16.93
N ALA A 133 -26.66 -2.49 17.11
CA ALA A 133 -27.68 -2.55 18.16
C ALA A 133 -27.10 -2.41 19.59
N GLU A 134 -25.77 -2.52 19.74
CA GLU A 134 -25.09 -2.56 21.03
C GLU A 134 -24.33 -1.29 21.44
N THR A 135 -23.89 -0.44 20.52
CA THR A 135 -23.20 0.81 20.90
C THR A 135 -23.38 1.90 19.83
N LYS A 136 -24.17 2.90 20.11
CA LYS A 136 -24.35 4.09 19.27
C LYS A 136 -23.13 5.04 19.31
N GLU A 137 -22.17 4.80 20.18
CA GLU A 137 -21.04 5.68 20.47
C GLU A 137 -19.70 4.92 20.35
N PRO A 138 -18.62 5.61 19.97
CA PRO A 138 -17.28 5.06 19.99
C PRO A 138 -16.95 4.46 21.37
N LYS A 139 -16.34 3.28 21.40
CA LYS A 139 -15.98 2.62 22.67
C LYS A 139 -14.76 3.29 23.27
N PHE A 140 -14.87 3.80 24.48
CA PHE A 140 -13.73 4.25 25.26
C PHE A 140 -12.92 3.05 25.77
N LYS A 141 -11.60 3.05 25.52
CA LYS A 141 -10.66 2.05 26.02
C LYS A 141 -9.52 2.73 26.76
N PRO A 142 -9.19 2.31 27.99
CA PRO A 142 -8.07 2.90 28.73
C PRO A 142 -6.74 2.52 28.08
N PHE A 143 -5.78 3.46 28.07
CA PHE A 143 -4.40 3.14 27.76
C PHE A 143 -3.83 2.19 28.81
N LYS A 144 -2.87 1.39 28.37
CA LYS A 144 -2.10 0.49 29.23
C LYS A 144 -0.63 0.89 29.21
N SER A 145 0.00 0.91 30.38
CA SER A 145 1.45 0.98 30.48
C SER A 145 2.11 -0.30 29.94
N PRO A 146 3.42 -0.31 29.68
CA PRO A 146 4.15 -1.51 29.29
C PRO A 146 3.91 -2.71 30.22
N ASP A 147 3.67 -2.46 31.52
CA ASP A 147 3.32 -3.47 32.53
C ASP A 147 1.86 -3.93 32.46
N GLY A 148 1.09 -3.51 31.46
CA GLY A 148 -0.32 -3.85 31.28
C GLY A 148 -1.30 -3.14 32.24
N LYS A 149 -0.82 -2.23 33.09
CA LYS A 149 -1.66 -1.45 34.01
C LYS A 149 -2.35 -0.30 33.28
N ARG A 150 -3.52 0.11 33.77
CA ARG A 150 -4.25 1.26 33.25
C ARG A 150 -3.53 2.56 33.59
N VAL A 151 -3.48 3.49 32.64
CA VAL A 151 -2.90 4.82 32.82
C VAL A 151 -3.96 5.77 33.38
N PHE A 152 -3.58 6.58 34.37
CA PHE A 152 -4.44 7.58 35.00
C PHE A 152 -3.82 8.96 34.78
N ASP A 153 -4.65 9.98 34.69
CA ASP A 153 -4.20 11.38 34.70
C ASP A 153 -3.96 11.90 36.12
N ASP A 154 -3.49 13.14 36.21
CA ASP A 154 -3.21 13.81 37.50
C ASP A 154 -4.46 13.99 38.41
N LYS A 155 -5.67 13.81 37.83
CA LYS A 155 -6.95 13.88 38.55
C LYS A 155 -7.44 12.50 38.99
N GLY A 156 -6.76 11.44 38.63
CA GLY A 156 -7.12 10.05 38.92
C GLY A 156 -8.14 9.45 37.96
N ASP A 157 -8.44 10.12 36.83
CA ASP A 157 -9.30 9.59 35.78
C ASP A 157 -8.51 8.73 34.78
N PHE A 158 -9.17 7.72 34.22
CA PHE A 158 -8.53 6.90 33.18
C PHE A 158 -8.24 7.72 31.92
N VAL A 159 -6.98 7.73 31.49
CA VAL A 159 -6.61 8.22 30.17
C VAL A 159 -6.81 7.10 29.17
N GLY A 160 -7.48 7.37 28.06
CA GLY A 160 -7.76 6.35 27.06
C GLY A 160 -8.23 6.95 25.73
N PHE A 161 -8.42 6.05 24.80
CA PHE A 161 -8.78 6.35 23.41
C PHE A 161 -10.19 5.86 23.06
N MET A 162 -10.74 6.42 21.97
CA MET A 162 -12.01 5.98 21.39
C MET A 162 -11.74 5.02 20.23
N GLU A 163 -12.44 3.88 20.22
CA GLU A 163 -12.44 2.92 19.11
C GLU A 163 -13.81 2.94 18.43
N ASP A 164 -13.83 3.14 17.11
CA ASP A 164 -15.06 3.19 16.31
C ASP A 164 -14.97 2.21 15.12
N ASN A 165 -15.99 1.41 14.92
CA ASN A 165 -16.09 0.35 13.90
C ASN A 165 -16.46 0.86 12.50
N ASN A 166 -16.23 2.13 12.19
CA ASN A 166 -16.49 2.69 10.88
C ASN A 166 -15.19 3.05 10.15
N ILE A 167 -15.23 2.99 8.83
CA ILE A 167 -14.33 3.68 7.92
C ILE A 167 -14.86 5.10 7.74
N ILE A 168 -13.97 6.08 7.86
CA ILE A 168 -14.27 7.49 7.58
C ILE A 168 -14.00 7.76 6.10
N LEU A 169 -15.03 8.05 5.32
CA LEU A 169 -14.88 8.47 3.93
C LEU A 169 -14.91 9.99 3.82
N THR A 170 -15.86 10.63 4.51
CA THR A 170 -16.01 12.09 4.56
C THR A 170 -16.50 12.52 5.94
N GLU A 171 -16.79 13.82 6.12
CA GLU A 171 -17.39 14.33 7.36
C GLU A 171 -18.77 13.73 7.62
N GLU A 172 -19.52 13.40 6.57
CA GLU A 172 -20.90 12.92 6.66
C GLU A 172 -21.02 11.42 6.36
N VAL A 173 -20.12 10.86 5.53
CA VAL A 173 -20.19 9.46 5.06
C VAL A 173 -19.23 8.59 5.82
N PHE A 174 -19.79 7.64 6.54
CA PHE A 174 -19.09 6.59 7.29
C PHE A 174 -19.53 5.23 6.77
N MET A 175 -18.64 4.25 6.75
CA MET A 175 -18.96 2.90 6.31
C MET A 175 -18.57 1.88 7.38
N SER A 176 -19.54 1.05 7.80
CA SER A 176 -19.32 0.01 8.80
C SER A 176 -18.29 -1.01 8.36
N LEU A 177 -17.45 -1.48 9.29
CA LEU A 177 -16.59 -2.66 9.06
C LEU A 177 -17.38 -3.96 8.89
N ASN A 178 -18.65 -3.97 9.33
CA ASN A 178 -19.53 -5.11 9.13
C ASN A 178 -20.10 -5.13 7.70
N THR A 179 -19.42 -5.78 6.79
CA THR A 179 -19.81 -5.87 5.37
C THR A 179 -21.17 -6.52 5.14
N ARG A 180 -21.70 -7.29 6.11
CA ARG A 180 -23.04 -7.89 6.02
C ARG A 180 -24.17 -6.87 6.13
N GLN A 181 -23.88 -5.69 6.68
CA GLN A 181 -24.86 -4.61 6.83
C GLN A 181 -25.16 -3.92 5.49
N HIS A 182 -24.15 -3.66 4.68
CA HIS A 182 -24.27 -2.88 3.44
C HIS A 182 -23.89 -3.65 2.16
N PHE A 183 -23.34 -4.88 2.28
CA PHE A 183 -22.95 -5.74 1.16
C PHE A 183 -21.91 -5.12 0.22
N LYS A 184 -21.04 -4.24 0.73
CA LYS A 184 -19.92 -3.65 -0.01
C LYS A 184 -18.61 -4.26 0.48
N ASN A 185 -17.58 -4.26 -0.38
CA ASN A 185 -16.23 -4.50 0.10
C ASN A 185 -15.70 -3.22 0.80
N LEU A 186 -14.58 -3.38 1.50
CA LEU A 186 -13.94 -2.29 2.25
C LEU A 186 -12.73 -1.71 1.49
N ASN A 187 -12.56 -2.10 0.21
CA ASN A 187 -11.54 -1.49 -0.64
C ASN A 187 -11.99 -0.10 -1.06
N VAL A 188 -11.09 0.85 -0.96
CA VAL A 188 -11.34 2.26 -1.30
C VAL A 188 -10.26 2.74 -2.27
N LEU A 189 -10.68 3.35 -3.37
CA LEU A 189 -9.80 4.11 -4.24
C LEU A 189 -9.86 5.59 -3.86
N ILE A 190 -8.75 6.17 -3.48
CA ILE A 190 -8.64 7.57 -3.08
C ILE A 190 -7.81 8.32 -4.12
N ILE A 191 -8.42 9.31 -4.75
CA ILE A 191 -7.77 10.13 -5.78
C ILE A 191 -7.70 11.57 -5.30
N GLY A 192 -6.48 12.12 -5.32
CA GLY A 192 -6.32 13.51 -4.94
C GLY A 192 -4.95 14.07 -5.34
N GLY A 193 -4.94 15.20 -6.03
CA GLY A 193 -3.71 15.88 -6.43
C GLY A 193 -2.79 16.22 -5.26
N SER A 194 -1.59 16.68 -5.56
CA SER A 194 -0.66 17.17 -4.51
C SER A 194 -1.32 18.29 -3.71
N GLY A 195 -1.20 18.23 -2.38
CA GLY A 195 -1.84 19.20 -1.48
C GLY A 195 -3.36 19.05 -1.28
N SER A 196 -4.02 18.05 -1.90
CA SER A 196 -5.46 17.80 -1.68
C SER A 196 -5.79 17.29 -0.28
N GLY A 197 -4.77 16.90 0.50
CA GLY A 197 -4.90 16.44 1.87
C GLY A 197 -5.26 14.96 2.03
N LYS A 198 -4.82 14.09 1.10
CA LYS A 198 -5.01 12.63 1.17
C LYS A 198 -4.67 12.07 2.55
N THR A 199 -3.47 12.33 3.02
CA THR A 199 -2.99 11.88 4.32
C THR A 199 -3.78 12.49 5.48
N ARG A 200 -4.04 13.82 5.43
CA ARG A 200 -4.71 14.57 6.51
C ARG A 200 -6.19 14.26 6.66
N TYR A 201 -6.92 14.13 5.53
CA TYR A 201 -8.38 13.99 5.55
C TYR A 201 -8.86 12.55 5.43
N TYR A 202 -7.97 11.61 5.02
CA TYR A 202 -8.33 10.21 4.86
C TYR A 202 -7.43 9.26 5.65
N ALA A 203 -6.11 9.22 5.40
CA ALA A 203 -5.23 8.21 6.02
C ALA A 203 -5.17 8.36 7.54
N LYS A 204 -4.75 9.52 8.07
CA LYS A 204 -4.66 9.76 9.51
C LYS A 204 -5.99 9.55 10.24
N PRO A 205 -7.16 10.11 9.81
CA PRO A 205 -8.43 9.85 10.48
C PRO A 205 -8.79 8.37 10.59
N ASN A 206 -8.52 7.59 9.54
CA ASN A 206 -8.82 6.16 9.53
C ASN A 206 -7.88 5.33 10.43
N ILE A 207 -6.62 5.73 10.58
CA ILE A 207 -5.69 5.12 11.54
C ILE A 207 -6.14 5.44 12.96
N LEU A 208 -6.58 6.66 13.21
CA LEU A 208 -7.07 7.09 14.53
C LEU A 208 -8.34 6.35 14.98
N GLN A 209 -9.05 5.64 14.11
CA GLN A 209 -10.19 4.78 14.46
C GLN A 209 -9.76 3.57 15.33
N LEU A 210 -8.52 3.13 15.26
CA LEU A 210 -7.91 2.07 16.09
C LEU A 210 -8.68 0.73 16.05
N ASN A 211 -9.37 0.45 14.94
CA ASN A 211 -10.37 -0.60 14.82
C ASN A 211 -9.88 -1.88 14.11
N THR A 212 -8.71 -1.83 13.45
CA THR A 212 -8.13 -2.93 12.66
C THR A 212 -6.64 -3.01 12.91
N SER A 213 -5.95 -4.04 12.41
CA SER A 213 -4.51 -3.96 12.17
C SER A 213 -4.26 -3.11 10.92
N TYR A 214 -3.12 -2.44 10.88
CA TYR A 214 -2.79 -1.52 9.79
C TYR A 214 -1.48 -1.91 9.12
N VAL A 215 -1.46 -1.78 7.78
CA VAL A 215 -0.22 -1.77 6.98
C VAL A 215 -0.23 -0.45 6.22
N ILE A 216 0.73 0.40 6.50
CA ILE A 216 0.70 1.79 6.07
C ILE A 216 1.94 2.10 5.23
N THR A 217 1.75 2.47 3.97
CA THR A 217 2.83 3.10 3.21
C THR A 217 2.89 4.57 3.60
N ASP A 218 4.06 5.01 4.05
CA ASP A 218 4.30 6.37 4.55
C ASP A 218 5.49 7.00 3.81
N PRO A 219 5.26 7.76 2.72
CA PRO A 219 6.33 8.25 1.84
C PRO A 219 7.36 9.16 2.49
N LYS A 220 7.10 9.65 3.69
CA LYS A 220 7.98 10.59 4.40
C LYS A 220 8.20 10.26 5.87
N GLY A 221 7.52 9.23 6.38
CA GLY A 221 7.48 8.92 7.80
C GLY A 221 6.66 9.92 8.65
N GLU A 222 5.88 10.80 8.00
CA GLU A 222 5.03 11.79 8.68
C GLU A 222 3.84 11.15 9.40
N ILE A 223 3.34 10.03 8.89
CA ILE A 223 2.22 9.32 9.50
C ILE A 223 2.71 8.61 10.76
N LEU A 224 3.82 7.89 10.68
CA LEU A 224 4.43 7.21 11.83
C LEU A 224 4.72 8.22 12.96
N GLN A 225 5.37 9.33 12.62
CA GLN A 225 5.70 10.36 13.60
C GLN A 225 4.44 10.91 14.30
N ALA A 226 3.36 11.12 13.52
CA ALA A 226 2.14 11.71 14.07
C ALA A 226 1.32 10.76 14.93
N VAL A 227 1.29 9.46 14.65
CA VAL A 227 0.35 8.52 15.29
C VAL A 227 1.04 7.35 16.00
N GLY A 228 2.35 7.19 15.89
CA GLY A 228 3.09 6.03 16.42
C GLY A 228 2.91 5.86 17.93
N ASP A 229 3.07 6.92 18.71
CA ASP A 229 2.89 6.90 20.17
C ASP A 229 1.46 6.51 20.57
N LEU A 230 0.45 7.03 19.86
CA LEU A 230 -0.93 6.65 20.10
C LEU A 230 -1.16 5.15 19.85
N LEU A 231 -0.60 4.60 18.77
CA LEU A 231 -0.74 3.17 18.44
C LEU A 231 -0.10 2.28 19.50
N VAL A 232 1.13 2.60 19.94
CA VAL A 232 1.81 1.88 21.03
C VAL A 232 0.99 1.93 22.31
N ASN A 233 0.54 3.12 22.72
CA ASN A 233 -0.28 3.29 23.92
C ASN A 233 -1.65 2.58 23.82
N ALA A 234 -2.20 2.44 22.59
CA ALA A 234 -3.41 1.69 22.33
C ALA A 234 -3.20 0.16 22.30
N GLY A 235 -1.96 -0.30 22.50
CA GLY A 235 -1.59 -1.71 22.58
C GLY A 235 -1.37 -2.38 21.22
N TYR A 236 -1.04 -1.60 20.20
CA TYR A 236 -0.58 -2.13 18.92
C TYR A 236 0.88 -2.58 19.02
N GLU A 237 1.19 -3.70 18.40
CA GLU A 237 2.57 -4.05 18.08
C GLU A 237 3.01 -3.19 16.89
N LEU A 238 3.95 -2.27 17.16
CA LEU A 238 4.47 -1.37 16.14
C LEU A 238 5.65 -2.01 15.42
N LYS A 239 5.62 -2.00 14.10
CA LYS A 239 6.67 -2.51 13.20
C LYS A 239 6.96 -1.44 12.17
N VAL A 240 8.25 -1.20 11.91
CA VAL A 240 8.68 -0.16 10.98
C VAL A 240 9.68 -0.74 10.01
N PHE A 241 9.40 -0.63 8.72
CA PHE A 241 10.30 -0.95 7.64
C PHE A 241 10.66 0.34 6.91
N ASN A 242 11.86 0.85 7.17
CA ASN A 242 12.29 2.17 6.74
C ASN A 242 13.36 2.05 5.66
N LEU A 243 13.02 2.42 4.42
CA LEU A 243 13.93 2.42 3.27
C LEU A 243 14.65 3.76 3.05
N ILE A 244 14.35 4.77 3.87
CA ILE A 244 15.02 6.08 3.83
C ILE A 244 16.17 6.11 4.84
N GLU A 245 15.89 5.82 6.10
CA GLU A 245 16.83 5.76 7.23
C GLU A 245 16.90 4.29 7.68
N MET A 246 17.60 3.45 6.91
CA MET A 246 17.61 1.99 7.10
C MET A 246 18.13 1.54 8.45
N GLU A 247 18.98 2.36 9.10
CA GLU A 247 19.46 2.14 10.46
C GLU A 247 18.34 2.19 11.51
N HIS A 248 17.26 2.95 11.23
CA HIS A 248 16.09 3.06 12.08
C HIS A 248 14.91 2.24 11.54
N SER A 249 15.10 0.94 11.45
CA SER A 249 14.17 -0.01 10.86
C SER A 249 14.15 -1.34 11.60
N ASN A 250 13.02 -2.05 11.48
CA ASN A 250 13.02 -3.49 11.70
C ASN A 250 13.63 -4.19 10.50
N ASN A 251 14.22 -5.36 10.72
CA ASN A 251 14.77 -6.19 9.66
C ASN A 251 13.66 -6.97 8.94
N TYR A 252 13.79 -7.04 7.63
CA TYR A 252 12.92 -7.85 6.77
C TYR A 252 13.77 -8.75 5.87
N ASN A 253 13.67 -10.05 6.07
CA ASN A 253 14.32 -11.03 5.22
C ASN A 253 13.29 -11.80 4.38
N PRO A 254 13.25 -11.59 3.05
CA PRO A 254 12.31 -12.27 2.17
C PRO A 254 12.39 -13.80 2.20
N PHE A 255 13.55 -14.37 2.54
CA PHE A 255 13.75 -15.82 2.63
C PHE A 255 12.92 -16.46 3.74
N ASN A 256 12.47 -15.70 4.75
CA ASN A 256 11.64 -16.23 5.84
C ASN A 256 10.20 -16.52 5.41
N TYR A 257 9.74 -16.02 4.26
CA TYR A 257 8.33 -16.06 3.83
C TYR A 257 8.07 -16.95 2.61
N VAL A 258 9.00 -17.84 2.28
CA VAL A 258 8.87 -18.75 1.13
C VAL A 258 8.41 -20.15 1.49
N TYR A 259 8.12 -20.38 2.77
CA TYR A 259 7.65 -21.68 3.26
C TYR A 259 6.13 -21.82 3.13
N ASP A 260 5.68 -23.07 3.01
CA ASP A 260 4.25 -23.40 3.06
C ASP A 260 3.72 -23.34 4.51
N TYR A 261 2.41 -23.59 4.68
CA TYR A 261 1.75 -23.58 5.99
C TYR A 261 2.23 -24.70 6.94
N LYS A 262 2.92 -25.73 6.43
CA LYS A 262 3.53 -26.83 7.20
C LYS A 262 4.99 -26.55 7.54
N GLY A 263 5.53 -25.45 7.06
CA GLY A 263 6.93 -25.10 7.22
C GLY A 263 7.88 -25.72 6.18
N ASN A 264 7.38 -26.41 5.14
CA ASN A 264 8.23 -26.94 4.07
C ASN A 264 8.57 -25.83 3.06
N LEU A 265 9.74 -25.91 2.45
CA LEU A 265 10.15 -25.00 1.39
C LEU A 265 9.19 -25.12 0.18
N SER A 266 8.66 -24.00 -0.27
CA SER A 266 7.80 -23.93 -1.44
C SER A 266 8.56 -23.39 -2.65
N GLU A 267 8.88 -24.25 -3.61
CA GLU A 267 9.54 -23.87 -4.87
C GLU A 267 8.80 -22.74 -5.59
N SER A 268 7.47 -22.77 -5.55
CA SER A 268 6.64 -21.72 -6.14
C SER A 268 6.83 -20.36 -5.47
N ASN A 269 6.91 -20.32 -4.13
CA ASN A 269 7.09 -19.08 -3.38
C ASN A 269 8.52 -18.53 -3.56
N VAL A 270 9.54 -19.39 -3.64
CA VAL A 270 10.91 -19.00 -3.98
C VAL A 270 10.96 -18.37 -5.37
N THR A 271 10.38 -19.05 -6.37
CA THR A 271 10.31 -18.53 -7.74
C THR A 271 9.56 -17.19 -7.80
N LYS A 272 8.46 -17.07 -7.06
CA LYS A 272 7.68 -15.82 -6.97
C LYS A 272 8.49 -14.69 -6.35
N MET A 273 9.23 -14.94 -5.27
CA MET A 273 10.13 -13.98 -4.62
C MET A 273 11.17 -13.44 -5.61
N ILE A 274 11.84 -14.33 -6.34
CA ILE A 274 12.87 -13.95 -7.31
C ILE A 274 12.25 -13.19 -8.49
N ASN A 275 11.09 -13.62 -9.00
CA ASN A 275 10.40 -12.90 -10.08
C ASN A 275 9.99 -11.47 -9.68
N VAL A 276 9.52 -11.27 -8.44
CA VAL A 276 9.23 -9.90 -7.92
C VAL A 276 10.50 -9.06 -7.88
N PHE A 277 11.60 -9.64 -7.40
CA PHE A 277 12.90 -8.99 -7.38
C PHE A 277 13.36 -8.60 -8.78
N MET A 278 13.42 -9.55 -9.71
CA MET A 278 13.87 -9.32 -11.08
C MET A 278 13.03 -8.26 -11.81
N LYS A 279 11.72 -8.32 -11.65
CA LYS A 279 10.79 -7.37 -12.31
C LYS A 279 10.94 -5.95 -11.80
N ASN A 280 11.11 -5.76 -10.50
CA ASN A 280 11.23 -4.42 -9.89
C ASN A 280 12.65 -3.85 -9.89
N THR A 281 13.67 -4.64 -10.26
CA THR A 281 15.05 -4.19 -10.46
C THR A 281 15.42 -4.03 -11.94
N GLN A 282 14.47 -4.25 -12.83
CA GLN A 282 14.63 -4.04 -14.27
C GLN A 282 14.64 -2.53 -14.57
N GLY A 283 15.53 -2.10 -15.49
CA GLY A 283 15.59 -0.71 -15.95
C GLY A 283 14.31 -0.28 -16.68
N ASP A 284 13.99 1.01 -16.64
CA ASP A 284 12.83 1.55 -17.34
C ASP A 284 12.94 1.30 -18.86
N GLY A 285 11.95 0.59 -19.42
CA GLY A 285 11.88 0.27 -20.84
C GLY A 285 12.66 -0.98 -21.26
N GLU A 286 13.39 -1.64 -20.38
CA GLU A 286 13.95 -2.96 -20.64
C GLU A 286 12.83 -3.99 -20.81
N LYS A 287 12.83 -4.69 -21.92
CA LYS A 287 11.96 -5.86 -22.08
C LYS A 287 12.63 -7.07 -21.44
N GLU A 288 11.80 -8.01 -20.98
CA GLU A 288 12.30 -9.30 -20.53
C GLU A 288 12.99 -10.00 -21.70
N ASP A 289 14.32 -10.02 -21.64
CA ASP A 289 15.18 -10.56 -22.67
C ASP A 289 15.88 -11.87 -22.21
N PHE A 290 16.64 -12.48 -23.10
CA PHE A 290 17.41 -13.68 -22.81
C PHE A 290 18.34 -13.51 -21.60
N TRP A 291 18.97 -12.34 -21.46
CA TRP A 291 19.95 -12.08 -20.39
C TRP A 291 19.28 -12.00 -19.02
N SER A 292 18.15 -11.30 -18.93
CA SER A 292 17.34 -11.19 -17.71
C SER A 292 16.78 -12.55 -17.30
N GLN A 293 16.28 -13.36 -18.24
CA GLN A 293 15.79 -14.71 -17.96
C GLN A 293 16.92 -15.64 -17.49
N SER A 294 18.09 -15.56 -18.10
CA SER A 294 19.25 -16.36 -17.71
C SER A 294 19.83 -15.92 -16.36
N ALA A 295 19.86 -14.61 -16.07
CA ALA A 295 20.21 -14.07 -14.76
C ALA A 295 19.21 -14.56 -13.67
N ASN A 296 17.92 -14.61 -13.97
CA ASN A 296 16.91 -15.19 -13.08
C ASN A 296 17.22 -16.65 -12.74
N LYS A 297 17.60 -17.47 -13.75
CA LYS A 297 17.92 -18.88 -13.55
C LYS A 297 19.11 -19.08 -12.60
N ILE A 298 20.22 -18.34 -12.79
CA ILE A 298 21.39 -18.48 -11.92
C ILE A 298 21.11 -18.01 -10.49
N ILE A 299 20.40 -16.89 -10.31
CA ILE A 299 19.99 -16.43 -8.98
C ILE A 299 19.10 -17.48 -8.32
N THR A 300 18.14 -18.04 -9.06
CA THR A 300 17.22 -19.09 -8.57
C THR A 300 18.01 -20.33 -8.14
N ALA A 301 18.98 -20.77 -8.95
CA ALA A 301 19.82 -21.93 -8.62
C ALA A 301 20.59 -21.72 -7.30
N ILE A 302 21.22 -20.56 -7.14
CA ILE A 302 21.97 -20.21 -5.91
C ILE A 302 21.03 -20.10 -4.69
N VAL A 303 19.85 -19.52 -4.85
CA VAL A 303 18.87 -19.44 -3.76
C VAL A 303 18.47 -20.83 -3.29
N PHE A 304 18.17 -21.76 -4.21
CA PHE A 304 17.86 -23.15 -3.83
C PHE A 304 19.05 -23.89 -3.23
N LEU A 305 20.29 -23.61 -3.68
CA LEU A 305 21.50 -24.13 -3.04
C LEU A 305 21.58 -23.69 -1.56
N LEU A 306 21.38 -22.38 -1.28
CA LEU A 306 21.40 -21.87 0.09
C LEU A 306 20.30 -22.50 0.97
N PHE A 307 19.13 -22.76 0.42
CA PHE A 307 18.08 -23.47 1.14
C PHE A 307 18.48 -24.92 1.44
N ALA A 308 19.07 -25.63 0.48
CA ALA A 308 19.54 -27.00 0.70
C ALA A 308 20.62 -27.05 1.79
N GLU A 309 21.57 -26.12 1.79
CA GLU A 309 22.58 -25.98 2.84
C GLU A 309 21.97 -25.68 4.22
N SER A 310 20.86 -24.91 4.25
CA SER A 310 20.18 -24.56 5.51
C SER A 310 19.36 -25.70 6.12
N GLU A 311 18.99 -26.69 5.29
CA GLU A 311 18.10 -27.79 5.67
C GLU A 311 18.86 -29.06 6.12
N TYR A 312 20.18 -28.97 6.31
CA TYR A 312 21.00 -30.14 6.58
C TYR A 312 20.69 -30.88 7.90
N ASN A 313 20.08 -30.22 8.90
CA ASN A 313 19.75 -30.82 10.21
C ASN A 313 18.35 -30.46 10.69
N ILE A 314 17.34 -30.49 9.81
CA ILE A 314 15.97 -30.16 10.17
C ILE A 314 15.34 -31.27 11.03
N GLU A 315 14.72 -30.86 12.15
CA GLU A 315 13.84 -31.72 12.94
C GLU A 315 12.36 -31.50 12.60
N TYR A 316 11.59 -32.55 12.83
CA TYR A 316 10.15 -32.51 12.64
C TYR A 316 9.41 -32.65 13.98
N ASP A 317 8.24 -32.03 14.09
CA ASP A 317 7.36 -32.23 15.24
C ASP A 317 6.63 -33.59 15.16
N ASN A 318 5.80 -33.90 16.19
CA ASN A 318 5.05 -35.16 16.25
C ASN A 318 3.98 -35.30 15.15
N ASP A 319 3.61 -34.20 14.51
CA ASP A 319 2.62 -34.12 13.42
C ASP A 319 3.29 -34.13 12.03
N GLY A 320 4.61 -34.25 11.98
CA GLY A 320 5.41 -34.28 10.76
C GLY A 320 5.64 -32.91 10.11
N ASN A 321 5.41 -31.81 10.84
CA ASN A 321 5.76 -30.48 10.36
C ASN A 321 7.20 -30.14 10.76
N VAL A 322 7.87 -29.35 9.92
CA VAL A 322 9.23 -28.87 10.18
C VAL A 322 9.24 -27.95 11.40
N LYS A 323 10.19 -28.15 12.31
CA LYS A 323 10.51 -27.20 13.38
C LYS A 323 11.36 -26.05 12.82
N PRO A 324 10.81 -24.85 12.61
CA PRO A 324 11.52 -23.73 11.94
C PRO A 324 12.79 -23.28 12.69
N GLU A 325 12.82 -23.51 14.00
CA GLU A 325 13.98 -23.19 14.86
C GLU A 325 15.21 -24.05 14.60
N THR A 326 15.06 -25.18 13.93
CA THR A 326 16.17 -26.11 13.64
C THR A 326 16.92 -25.78 12.33
N ARG A 327 16.42 -24.82 11.55
CA ARG A 327 17.09 -24.38 10.33
C ARG A 327 18.26 -23.46 10.64
N ASN A 328 19.39 -23.71 9.99
CA ASN A 328 20.46 -22.75 9.96
C ASN A 328 20.09 -21.58 9.02
N LYS A 329 19.71 -20.44 9.59
CA LYS A 329 19.28 -19.26 8.85
C LYS A 329 20.38 -18.26 8.55
N THR A 330 21.59 -18.51 8.99
CA THR A 330 22.72 -17.56 8.93
C THR A 330 23.00 -17.10 7.51
N ASN A 331 22.93 -18.02 6.55
CA ASN A 331 23.24 -17.76 5.15
C ASN A 331 21.97 -17.56 4.27
N LEU A 332 20.78 -17.59 4.85
CA LEU A 332 19.54 -17.42 4.09
C LEU A 332 19.20 -15.95 3.91
N ASN A 333 19.91 -15.24 3.04
CA ASN A 333 19.66 -13.85 2.68
C ASN A 333 20.28 -13.52 1.31
N PHE A 334 19.91 -12.38 0.74
CA PHE A 334 20.42 -11.96 -0.56
C PHE A 334 21.91 -11.59 -0.56
N PHE A 335 22.48 -11.18 0.57
CA PHE A 335 23.92 -10.96 0.68
C PHE A 335 24.67 -12.27 0.40
N SER A 336 24.24 -13.38 1.00
CA SER A 336 24.82 -14.70 0.74
C SER A 336 24.69 -15.15 -0.73
N VAL A 337 23.60 -14.75 -1.41
CA VAL A 337 23.48 -14.98 -2.87
C VAL A 337 24.60 -14.27 -3.63
N THR A 338 24.89 -13.01 -3.26
CA THR A 338 25.97 -12.26 -3.91
C THR A 338 27.36 -12.87 -3.62
N GLU A 339 27.58 -13.34 -2.39
CA GLU A 339 28.83 -14.00 -2.02
C GLU A 339 29.03 -15.33 -2.79
N LYS A 340 27.95 -16.15 -2.90
CA LYS A 340 28.01 -17.38 -3.71
C LYS A 340 28.24 -17.05 -5.20
N MET A 341 27.62 -16.00 -5.73
CA MET A 341 27.81 -15.56 -7.11
C MET A 341 29.26 -15.14 -7.42
N ARG A 342 29.97 -14.52 -6.43
CA ARG A 342 31.40 -14.17 -6.57
C ARG A 342 32.31 -15.38 -6.74
N LYS A 343 31.86 -16.54 -6.31
CA LYS A 343 32.59 -17.80 -6.46
C LYS A 343 32.47 -18.43 -7.86
N LEU A 344 31.48 -18.00 -8.65
CA LEU A 344 31.28 -18.45 -10.02
C LEU A 344 32.32 -17.82 -10.93
N ARG A 345 33.08 -18.68 -11.63
CA ARG A 345 34.05 -18.28 -12.63
C ARG A 345 33.80 -19.05 -13.93
N PHE A 346 33.87 -18.34 -15.04
CA PHE A 346 33.93 -18.94 -16.37
C PHE A 346 35.39 -18.88 -16.81
N PRO A 347 36.02 -20.02 -17.20
CA PRO A 347 37.42 -20.04 -17.61
C PRO A 347 37.64 -19.08 -18.79
N THR A 348 38.78 -18.37 -18.79
CA THR A 348 39.18 -17.50 -19.91
C THR A 348 39.97 -18.32 -20.89
N GLN A 349 39.77 -18.09 -22.21
CA GLN A 349 40.46 -18.81 -23.31
C GLN A 349 42.01 -18.81 -23.19
N GLY A 350 42.60 -17.84 -22.49
CA GLY A 350 44.02 -17.77 -22.28
C GLY A 350 44.59 -18.76 -21.23
N VAL A 351 43.76 -19.48 -20.49
CA VAL A 351 44.20 -20.51 -19.52
C VAL A 351 44.45 -21.83 -20.22
N GLU A 352 43.88 -22.06 -21.43
CA GLU A 352 44.09 -23.26 -22.22
C GLU A 352 45.53 -23.36 -22.78
N ASP A 353 46.19 -22.22 -22.99
CA ASP A 353 47.58 -22.16 -23.53
C ASP A 353 48.65 -21.95 -22.47
N GLY A 354 48.32 -21.85 -21.21
CA GLY A 354 49.27 -21.54 -20.15
C GLY A 354 49.84 -22.78 -19.49
N TYR A 355 51.07 -22.68 -19.07
CA TYR A 355 52.00 -23.63 -18.41
C TYR A 355 51.44 -24.60 -17.34
N PHE A 356 50.17 -24.52 -17.00
CA PHE A 356 49.56 -25.35 -15.96
C PHE A 356 49.07 -26.71 -16.45
N PHE A 357 49.11 -27.00 -17.76
CA PHE A 357 48.56 -28.21 -18.34
C PHE A 357 49.61 -29.06 -19.04
N VAL A 358 50.82 -29.06 -18.52
CA VAL A 358 51.85 -30.08 -18.92
C VAL A 358 51.65 -31.30 -18.04
N LYS A 359 51.57 -32.46 -18.65
CA LYS A 359 51.52 -33.74 -17.97
C LYS A 359 52.78 -33.91 -17.11
N ASN A 360 52.62 -34.24 -15.83
CA ASN A 360 53.74 -34.48 -14.94
C ASN A 360 54.45 -35.79 -15.32
N ASP A 361 55.75 -35.87 -15.06
CA ASP A 361 56.53 -37.12 -15.29
C ASP A 361 55.93 -38.24 -14.43
N GLY A 362 55.43 -39.30 -15.09
CA GLY A 362 54.85 -40.48 -14.46
C GLY A 362 53.36 -40.42 -14.22
N GLU A 363 52.69 -39.31 -14.55
CA GLU A 363 51.21 -39.14 -14.48
C GLU A 363 50.55 -39.94 -15.61
N SER A 364 49.47 -40.68 -15.32
CA SER A 364 48.66 -41.36 -16.33
C SER A 364 47.81 -40.34 -17.13
N ASP A 365 47.31 -40.74 -18.29
CA ASP A 365 46.43 -39.90 -19.10
C ASP A 365 45.09 -39.59 -18.36
N GLU A 366 44.62 -40.55 -17.58
CA GLU A 366 43.42 -40.40 -16.77
C GLU A 366 43.63 -39.41 -15.62
N GLU A 367 44.75 -39.50 -14.89
CA GLU A 367 45.10 -38.56 -13.81
C GLU A 367 45.30 -37.15 -14.35
N PHE A 368 45.99 -37.03 -15.51
CA PHE A 368 46.15 -35.73 -16.17
C PHE A 368 44.81 -35.11 -16.59
N GLN A 369 43.91 -35.88 -17.18
CA GLN A 369 42.55 -35.39 -17.55
C GLN A 369 41.75 -35.02 -16.30
N THR A 370 41.78 -35.84 -15.25
CA THR A 370 41.08 -35.54 -13.98
C THR A 370 41.61 -34.24 -13.36
N ARG A 371 42.94 -34.04 -13.27
CA ARG A 371 43.55 -32.81 -12.78
C ARG A 371 43.18 -31.59 -13.65
N ARG A 372 43.10 -31.78 -14.96
CA ARG A 372 42.69 -30.77 -15.92
C ARG A 372 41.21 -30.39 -15.69
N GLU A 373 40.33 -31.35 -15.54
CA GLU A 373 38.89 -31.12 -15.27
C GLU A 373 38.69 -30.43 -13.91
N GLU A 374 39.42 -30.88 -12.86
CA GLU A 374 39.36 -30.25 -11.55
C GLU A 374 39.87 -28.81 -11.54
N ALA A 375 40.87 -28.48 -12.38
CA ALA A 375 41.38 -27.11 -12.52
C ALA A 375 40.38 -26.15 -13.18
N PHE A 376 39.38 -26.66 -13.93
CA PHE A 376 38.30 -25.86 -14.50
C PHE A 376 37.13 -25.67 -13.55
N LEU A 377 37.06 -26.38 -12.42
CA LEU A 377 36.01 -26.25 -11.45
C LEU A 377 36.23 -25.00 -10.58
N CYS A 378 35.27 -24.12 -10.58
CA CYS A 378 35.23 -23.03 -9.60
C CYS A 378 34.67 -23.52 -8.24
N GLU A 379 34.77 -22.70 -7.19
CA GLU A 379 34.25 -23.08 -5.86
C GLU A 379 32.75 -23.38 -5.90
N LEU A 380 32.00 -22.64 -6.66
CA LEU A 380 30.56 -22.84 -6.77
C LEU A 380 30.20 -24.15 -7.49
N ASP A 381 31.02 -24.61 -8.45
CA ASP A 381 30.84 -25.92 -9.08
C ASP A 381 30.91 -27.03 -8.02
N LYS A 382 31.84 -26.94 -7.07
CA LYS A 382 31.99 -27.90 -5.98
C LYS A 382 30.78 -27.96 -5.08
N ASP A 383 30.21 -26.80 -4.74
CA ASP A 383 28.98 -26.71 -3.94
C ASP A 383 27.81 -27.44 -4.65
N PHE A 384 27.63 -27.25 -5.97
CA PHE A 384 26.56 -27.88 -6.74
C PHE A 384 26.82 -29.38 -6.98
N ILE A 385 28.05 -29.81 -7.13
CA ILE A 385 28.42 -31.25 -7.23
C ILE A 385 28.07 -31.94 -5.91
N GLU A 386 28.44 -31.34 -4.79
CA GLU A 386 28.09 -31.87 -3.46
C GLU A 386 26.59 -31.93 -3.24
N LEU A 387 25.83 -30.88 -3.63
CA LEU A 387 24.39 -30.90 -3.58
C LEU A 387 23.80 -32.07 -4.38
N GLU A 388 24.28 -32.30 -5.60
CA GLU A 388 23.80 -33.39 -6.44
C GLU A 388 24.17 -34.76 -5.87
N ARG A 389 25.38 -34.88 -5.27
CA ARG A 389 25.81 -36.10 -4.59
C ARG A 389 24.92 -36.49 -3.41
N CYS A 390 24.47 -35.48 -2.63
CA CYS A 390 23.66 -35.69 -1.43
C CYS A 390 22.18 -35.88 -1.74
N HIS A 391 21.62 -35.13 -2.69
CA HIS A 391 20.17 -35.03 -2.93
C HIS A 391 19.76 -35.53 -4.34
N GLY A 392 20.70 -35.96 -5.19
CA GLY A 392 20.44 -36.26 -6.59
C GLY A 392 20.18 -35.00 -7.43
N GLU A 393 19.66 -35.20 -8.63
CA GLU A 393 19.36 -34.07 -9.53
C GLU A 393 18.15 -33.25 -9.03
N THR A 394 18.40 -32.03 -8.58
CA THR A 394 17.41 -31.08 -8.10
C THR A 394 17.12 -29.99 -9.13
N LEU A 395 16.09 -29.14 -8.88
CA LEU A 395 15.85 -27.95 -9.69
C LEU A 395 17.08 -27.02 -9.70
N ALA A 396 17.73 -26.86 -8.55
CA ALA A 396 18.94 -26.05 -8.40
C ALA A 396 20.06 -26.52 -9.33
N THR A 397 20.37 -27.82 -9.30
CA THR A 397 21.46 -28.41 -10.11
C THR A 397 21.15 -28.34 -11.60
N ARG A 398 19.88 -28.54 -12.01
CA ARG A 398 19.46 -28.40 -13.42
C ARG A 398 19.65 -26.98 -13.93
N LEU A 399 19.14 -25.98 -13.19
CA LEU A 399 19.27 -24.57 -13.58
C LEU A 399 20.72 -24.13 -13.63
N TYR A 400 21.54 -24.58 -12.67
CA TYR A 400 22.96 -24.29 -12.64
C TYR A 400 23.69 -24.88 -13.85
N LYS A 401 23.51 -26.18 -14.14
CA LYS A 401 24.12 -26.87 -15.30
C LYS A 401 23.74 -26.21 -16.63
N GLU A 402 22.48 -25.74 -16.76
CA GLU A 402 22.01 -25.03 -17.95
C GLU A 402 22.82 -23.74 -18.21
N ILE A 403 23.12 -22.98 -17.17
CA ILE A 403 23.93 -21.76 -17.26
C ILE A 403 25.42 -22.09 -17.41
N ARG A 404 25.93 -23.10 -16.66
CA ARG A 404 27.34 -23.48 -16.66
C ARG A 404 27.80 -24.04 -18.03
N ASN A 405 26.89 -24.70 -18.77
CA ASN A 405 27.13 -25.20 -20.10
C ASN A 405 27.06 -24.12 -21.19
N SER A 406 26.79 -22.86 -20.84
CA SER A 406 26.78 -21.74 -21.81
C SER A 406 28.20 -21.45 -22.29
N PRO A 407 28.39 -21.01 -23.56
CA PRO A 407 29.66 -20.47 -24.01
C PRO A 407 30.19 -19.41 -23.03
N GLN A 408 31.51 -19.35 -22.87
CA GLN A 408 32.19 -18.48 -21.90
C GLN A 408 31.73 -17.02 -21.94
N GLU A 409 31.71 -16.38 -23.11
CA GLU A 409 31.30 -15.01 -23.28
C GLU A 409 29.83 -14.81 -22.90
N THR A 410 28.97 -15.79 -23.22
CA THR A 410 27.57 -15.80 -22.83
C THR A 410 27.43 -15.93 -21.32
N GLY A 411 28.16 -16.87 -20.71
CA GLY A 411 28.15 -17.09 -19.26
C GLY A 411 28.65 -15.86 -18.48
N GLN A 412 29.71 -15.22 -18.95
CA GLN A 412 30.21 -13.96 -18.35
C GLN A 412 29.19 -12.83 -18.45
N SER A 413 28.48 -12.69 -19.57
CA SER A 413 27.44 -11.68 -19.75
C SER A 413 26.21 -11.95 -18.86
N ILE A 414 25.82 -13.23 -18.69
CA ILE A 414 24.76 -13.63 -17.74
C ILE A 414 25.17 -13.28 -16.32
N LEU A 415 26.43 -13.60 -15.94
CA LEU A 415 26.95 -13.29 -14.59
C LEU A 415 27.01 -11.77 -14.35
N ALA A 416 27.43 -10.99 -15.35
CA ALA A 416 27.44 -9.52 -15.27
C ALA A 416 26.02 -8.97 -15.06
N THR A 417 25.03 -9.51 -15.81
CA THR A 417 23.63 -9.13 -15.65
C THR A 417 23.10 -9.48 -14.26
N ALA A 418 23.31 -10.70 -13.79
CA ALA A 418 22.90 -11.14 -12.46
C ALA A 418 23.59 -10.31 -11.36
N GLY A 419 24.89 -10.03 -11.51
CA GLY A 419 25.67 -9.20 -10.59
C GLY A 419 25.15 -7.76 -10.53
N SER A 420 24.81 -7.16 -11.66
CA SER A 420 24.24 -5.79 -11.68
C SER A 420 22.89 -5.71 -10.95
N ARG A 421 22.05 -6.76 -11.05
CA ARG A 421 20.77 -6.83 -10.33
C ARG A 421 20.96 -6.97 -8.82
N THR A 422 21.92 -7.76 -8.39
CA THR A 422 22.14 -8.08 -6.97
C THR A 422 23.12 -7.16 -6.24
N GLN A 423 23.85 -6.28 -6.96
CA GLN A 423 24.89 -5.43 -6.39
C GLN A 423 24.44 -4.57 -5.19
N MET A 424 23.14 -4.19 -5.14
CA MET A 424 22.62 -3.39 -4.06
C MET A 424 22.70 -4.06 -2.69
N PHE A 425 22.70 -5.40 -2.65
CA PHE A 425 22.85 -6.16 -1.40
C PHE A 425 24.30 -6.19 -0.88
N ASN A 426 25.26 -5.65 -1.62
CA ASN A 426 26.63 -5.40 -1.14
C ASN A 426 26.73 -4.11 -0.33
N GLN A 427 25.73 -3.24 -0.38
CA GLN A 427 25.68 -2.05 0.45
C GLN A 427 25.37 -2.46 1.90
N LYS A 428 26.17 -2.00 2.85
CA LYS A 428 26.05 -2.36 4.26
C LYS A 428 24.63 -2.13 4.79
N ALA A 429 24.02 -0.97 4.51
CA ALA A 429 22.70 -0.66 4.99
C ALA A 429 21.62 -1.64 4.49
N VAL A 430 21.72 -2.10 3.24
CA VAL A 430 20.77 -3.07 2.65
C VAL A 430 21.03 -4.48 3.18
N SER A 431 22.31 -4.88 3.30
CA SER A 431 22.65 -6.19 3.85
C SER A 431 22.23 -6.30 5.33
N ASP A 432 22.45 -5.25 6.11
CA ASP A 432 22.00 -5.20 7.51
C ASP A 432 20.48 -5.29 7.59
N LEU A 433 19.75 -4.49 6.78
CA LEU A 433 18.28 -4.47 6.76
C LEU A 433 17.65 -5.83 6.41
N THR A 434 18.34 -6.63 5.56
CA THR A 434 17.78 -7.88 4.98
C THR A 434 18.43 -9.16 5.50
N CYS A 435 19.35 -9.08 6.48
CA CYS A 435 20.08 -10.24 7.01
C CYS A 435 19.20 -11.22 7.80
N CYS A 436 18.24 -10.70 8.55
CA CYS A 436 17.32 -11.48 9.39
C CYS A 436 15.91 -10.89 9.31
N ASP A 437 14.95 -11.48 10.02
CA ASP A 437 13.57 -11.01 10.07
C ASP A 437 13.10 -10.83 11.51
N ASN A 438 12.59 -9.65 11.83
CA ASN A 438 11.90 -9.36 13.08
C ASN A 438 10.57 -8.61 12.87
N ILE A 439 10.13 -8.52 11.62
CA ILE A 439 8.80 -7.97 11.27
C ILE A 439 7.69 -8.97 11.55
N HIS A 440 7.89 -10.25 11.26
CA HIS A 440 6.89 -11.31 11.49
C HIS A 440 5.55 -10.98 10.84
N LEU A 441 5.50 -10.94 9.49
CA LEU A 441 4.30 -10.61 8.70
C LEU A 441 3.10 -11.48 9.05
N GLU A 442 3.34 -12.73 9.44
CA GLU A 442 2.31 -13.69 9.83
C GLU A 442 1.48 -13.26 11.07
N THR A 443 2.00 -12.34 11.89
CA THR A 443 1.31 -11.90 13.11
C THR A 443 0.31 -10.76 12.89
N LEU A 444 0.33 -10.11 11.71
CA LEU A 444 -0.51 -8.94 11.41
C LEU A 444 -2.02 -9.20 11.56
N GLY A 445 -2.47 -10.43 11.27
CA GLY A 445 -3.88 -10.82 11.42
C GLY A 445 -4.22 -11.49 12.75
N ASP A 446 -3.24 -11.81 13.58
CA ASP A 446 -3.40 -12.53 14.85
C ASP A 446 -3.61 -11.59 16.04
N LYS A 447 -2.90 -10.48 16.04
CA LYS A 447 -2.95 -9.44 17.08
C LYS A 447 -2.97 -8.05 16.45
N LYS A 448 -3.50 -7.06 17.19
CA LYS A 448 -3.49 -5.67 16.70
C LYS A 448 -2.05 -5.22 16.47
N SER A 449 -1.71 -4.99 15.22
CA SER A 449 -0.37 -4.59 14.77
C SER A 449 -0.47 -3.42 13.81
N ALA A 450 0.56 -2.60 13.76
CA ALA A 450 0.71 -1.52 12.80
C ALA A 450 2.10 -1.61 12.15
N LEU A 451 2.14 -1.97 10.88
CA LEU A 451 3.34 -2.01 10.07
C LEU A 451 3.42 -0.73 9.22
N PHE A 452 4.48 0.04 9.40
CA PHE A 452 4.79 1.20 8.58
C PHE A 452 5.88 0.86 7.57
N LEU A 453 5.60 1.09 6.30
CA LEU A 453 6.56 1.01 5.21
C LEU A 453 6.93 2.45 4.81
N ILE A 454 8.10 2.90 5.25
CA ILE A 454 8.62 4.23 4.93
C ILE A 454 9.44 4.10 3.65
N ILE A 455 8.93 4.68 2.56
CA ILE A 455 9.54 4.61 1.22
C ILE A 455 9.85 6.02 0.73
N SER A 456 10.92 6.15 -0.07
CA SER A 456 11.24 7.46 -0.65
C SER A 456 10.25 7.82 -1.76
N ALA A 457 9.81 9.09 -1.79
CA ALA A 457 9.00 9.63 -2.87
C ALA A 457 9.83 10.01 -4.11
N THR A 458 11.15 10.21 -3.96
CA THR A 458 12.06 10.70 -5.00
C THR A 458 13.07 9.66 -5.46
N ASP A 459 13.35 8.65 -4.64
CA ASP A 459 14.29 7.57 -4.95
C ASP A 459 13.57 6.22 -4.88
N ALA A 460 13.45 5.56 -6.01
CA ALA A 460 12.77 4.27 -6.14
C ALA A 460 13.73 3.06 -6.03
N THR A 461 15.03 3.28 -5.83
CA THR A 461 16.07 2.24 -5.90
C THR A 461 15.77 1.03 -5.04
N PHE A 462 15.22 1.24 -3.83
CA PHE A 462 14.95 0.16 -2.87
C PHE A 462 13.46 -0.21 -2.77
N ASN A 463 12.58 0.41 -3.57
CA ASN A 463 11.13 0.17 -3.50
C ASN A 463 10.72 -1.25 -3.89
N PHE A 464 11.60 -1.99 -4.58
CA PHE A 464 11.40 -3.42 -4.85
C PHE A 464 11.24 -4.25 -3.57
N LEU A 465 11.90 -3.86 -2.46
CA LEU A 465 11.73 -4.51 -1.15
C LEU A 465 10.32 -4.30 -0.60
N ALA A 466 9.73 -3.10 -0.80
CA ALA A 466 8.35 -2.83 -0.42
C ALA A 466 7.36 -3.66 -1.25
N ALA A 467 7.55 -3.74 -2.58
CA ALA A 467 6.73 -4.57 -3.46
C ALA A 467 6.82 -6.06 -3.08
N MET A 468 8.02 -6.53 -2.74
CA MET A 468 8.28 -7.90 -2.28
C MET A 468 7.56 -8.18 -0.94
N MET A 469 7.68 -7.27 0.02
CA MET A 469 7.01 -7.37 1.32
C MET A 469 5.49 -7.44 1.16
N TYR A 470 4.89 -6.57 0.35
CA TYR A 470 3.45 -6.64 0.09
C TYR A 470 3.04 -7.97 -0.56
N THR A 471 3.79 -8.43 -1.55
CA THR A 471 3.51 -9.71 -2.22
C THR A 471 3.53 -10.86 -1.23
N GLN A 472 4.58 -10.96 -0.42
CA GLN A 472 4.73 -12.02 0.58
C GLN A 472 3.70 -11.89 1.71
N MET A 473 3.40 -10.68 2.16
CA MET A 473 2.39 -10.42 3.17
C MET A 473 1.00 -10.92 2.73
N PHE A 474 0.58 -10.63 1.50
CA PHE A 474 -0.70 -11.11 0.99
C PHE A 474 -0.76 -12.63 0.93
N ASP A 475 0.30 -13.28 0.48
CA ASP A 475 0.36 -14.74 0.42
C ASP A 475 0.35 -15.37 1.83
N VAL A 476 1.16 -14.86 2.75
CA VAL A 476 1.24 -15.35 4.13
C VAL A 476 -0.08 -15.19 4.85
N LEU A 477 -0.71 -14.02 4.76
CA LEU A 477 -1.99 -13.74 5.42
C LEU A 477 -3.14 -14.55 4.81
N ALA A 478 -3.15 -14.74 3.48
CA ALA A 478 -4.14 -15.59 2.81
C ALA A 478 -4.00 -17.06 3.22
N ASN A 479 -2.78 -17.59 3.26
CA ASN A 479 -2.51 -18.95 3.74
C ASN A 479 -2.94 -19.11 5.21
N ARG A 480 -2.62 -18.11 6.03
CA ARG A 480 -3.00 -18.11 7.45
C ARG A 480 -4.53 -18.06 7.65
N ALA A 481 -5.23 -17.21 6.89
CA ALA A 481 -6.68 -17.16 6.88
C ALA A 481 -7.29 -18.53 6.53
N ASN A 482 -6.80 -19.15 5.44
CA ASN A 482 -7.36 -20.39 4.93
C ASN A 482 -7.03 -21.60 5.81
N PHE A 483 -5.75 -21.78 6.18
CA PHE A 483 -5.31 -23.02 6.82
C PHE A 483 -5.35 -22.98 8.36
N LYS A 484 -5.17 -21.79 8.95
CA LYS A 484 -5.20 -21.66 10.41
C LYS A 484 -6.58 -21.23 10.94
N TYR A 485 -7.29 -20.34 10.22
CA TYR A 485 -8.50 -19.69 10.72
C TYR A 485 -9.80 -20.04 9.97
N GLY A 486 -9.76 -20.99 9.04
CA GLY A 486 -10.95 -21.49 8.35
C GLY A 486 -11.60 -20.47 7.39
N GLY A 487 -10.82 -19.59 6.81
CA GLY A 487 -11.22 -18.72 5.70
C GLY A 487 -11.09 -17.20 5.95
N THR A 488 -10.95 -16.76 7.20
CA THR A 488 -10.89 -15.33 7.52
C THR A 488 -9.97 -15.05 8.71
N LEU A 489 -9.18 -14.00 8.66
CA LEU A 489 -8.31 -13.56 9.76
C LEU A 489 -9.13 -13.12 10.96
N PRO A 490 -8.68 -13.39 12.21
CA PRO A 490 -9.37 -12.99 13.44
C PRO A 490 -9.40 -11.47 13.62
N ILE A 491 -8.36 -10.76 13.15
CA ILE A 491 -8.32 -9.29 13.14
C ILE A 491 -8.23 -8.83 11.69
N HIS A 492 -9.13 -7.93 11.30
CA HIS A 492 -9.12 -7.34 9.96
C HIS A 492 -7.83 -6.56 9.73
N VAL A 493 -7.17 -6.78 8.59
CA VAL A 493 -5.95 -6.07 8.20
C VAL A 493 -6.28 -5.05 7.12
N ARG A 494 -6.07 -3.77 7.42
CA ARG A 494 -6.29 -2.67 6.48
C ARG A 494 -4.96 -2.15 5.96
N CYS A 495 -4.76 -2.25 4.64
CA CYS A 495 -3.62 -1.66 3.97
C CYS A 495 -3.98 -0.24 3.52
N ILE A 496 -3.29 0.77 4.05
CA ILE A 496 -3.40 2.18 3.64
C ILE A 496 -2.16 2.48 2.80
N MET A 497 -2.32 2.42 1.49
CA MET A 497 -1.22 2.49 0.53
C MET A 497 -1.08 3.91 -0.01
N ASP A 498 -0.50 4.82 0.81
CA ASP A 498 -0.29 6.22 0.37
C ASP A 498 0.79 6.26 -0.72
N GLU A 499 0.54 7.04 -1.76
CA GLU A 499 1.34 7.09 -2.99
C GLU A 499 1.60 5.69 -3.61
N PHE A 500 0.54 4.91 -3.77
CA PHE A 500 0.57 3.52 -4.26
C PHE A 500 1.45 3.31 -5.50
N ALA A 501 1.49 4.28 -6.42
CA ALA A 501 2.32 4.20 -7.62
C ALA A 501 3.84 4.09 -7.34
N ASN A 502 4.29 4.51 -6.14
CA ASN A 502 5.70 4.51 -5.75
C ASN A 502 6.15 3.21 -5.06
N ILE A 503 5.22 2.32 -4.68
CA ILE A 503 5.57 1.05 -3.99
C ILE A 503 6.39 0.11 -4.86
N GLY A 504 6.40 0.30 -6.18
CA GLY A 504 6.85 -0.69 -7.15
C GLY A 504 5.66 -1.48 -7.72
N GLU A 505 5.93 -2.39 -8.61
CA GLU A 505 4.86 -3.24 -9.15
C GLU A 505 4.66 -4.48 -8.28
N ILE A 506 3.47 -4.61 -7.70
CA ILE A 506 3.04 -5.82 -6.99
C ILE A 506 2.46 -6.76 -8.04
N PRO A 507 3.10 -7.90 -8.34
CA PRO A 507 2.57 -8.83 -9.33
C PRO A 507 1.17 -9.33 -8.98
N ASP A 508 0.34 -9.56 -10.01
CA ASP A 508 -1.03 -10.07 -9.86
C ASP A 508 -1.91 -9.25 -8.89
N PHE A 509 -1.61 -7.95 -8.70
CA PHE A 509 -2.36 -7.10 -7.77
C PHE A 509 -3.86 -7.00 -8.10
N ASP A 510 -4.22 -7.11 -9.37
CA ASP A 510 -5.60 -7.21 -9.83
C ASP A 510 -6.32 -8.45 -9.28
N LYS A 511 -5.62 -9.58 -9.15
CA LYS A 511 -6.13 -10.79 -8.52
C LYS A 511 -6.16 -10.64 -6.99
N VAL A 512 -5.10 -10.06 -6.42
CA VAL A 512 -4.99 -9.81 -4.97
C VAL A 512 -6.18 -8.98 -4.50
N ILE A 513 -6.45 -7.82 -5.09
CA ILE A 513 -7.54 -6.92 -4.67
C ILE A 513 -8.93 -7.58 -4.77
N ALA A 514 -9.10 -8.54 -5.68
CA ALA A 514 -10.36 -9.26 -5.84
C ALA A 514 -10.61 -10.26 -4.69
N PHE A 515 -9.58 -10.99 -4.23
CA PHE A 515 -9.76 -12.07 -3.25
C PHE A 515 -9.55 -11.67 -1.78
N VAL A 516 -8.74 -10.66 -1.48
CA VAL A 516 -8.38 -10.25 -0.09
C VAL A 516 -9.61 -9.95 0.78
N ARG A 517 -10.71 -9.51 0.19
CA ARG A 517 -11.99 -9.27 0.86
C ARG A 517 -12.46 -10.47 1.66
N SER A 518 -12.38 -11.67 1.10
CA SER A 518 -12.86 -12.90 1.74
C SER A 518 -11.96 -13.32 2.91
N MET A 519 -10.69 -12.91 2.91
CA MET A 519 -9.68 -13.27 3.91
C MET A 519 -9.66 -12.34 5.14
N GLY A 520 -10.50 -11.32 5.20
CA GLY A 520 -10.48 -10.33 6.28
C GLY A 520 -9.44 -9.23 6.07
N MET A 521 -9.15 -8.88 4.82
CA MET A 521 -8.25 -7.79 4.46
C MET A 521 -8.97 -6.74 3.61
N SER A 522 -8.49 -5.50 3.61
CA SER A 522 -8.97 -4.42 2.72
C SER A 522 -7.84 -3.51 2.27
N LEU A 523 -7.94 -3.03 1.03
CA LEU A 523 -6.93 -2.21 0.39
C LEU A 523 -7.48 -0.80 0.16
N ASN A 524 -6.77 0.20 0.67
CA ASN A 524 -7.06 1.61 0.47
C ASN A 524 -5.97 2.16 -0.44
N VAL A 525 -6.26 2.16 -1.74
CA VAL A 525 -5.32 2.57 -2.79
C VAL A 525 -5.37 4.08 -2.95
N ILE A 526 -4.31 4.76 -2.58
CA ILE A 526 -4.22 6.23 -2.61
C ILE A 526 -3.28 6.65 -3.74
N ILE A 527 -3.80 7.42 -4.70
CA ILE A 527 -3.07 7.91 -5.87
C ILE A 527 -3.25 9.42 -6.04
N GLN A 528 -2.34 10.03 -6.78
CA GLN A 528 -2.47 11.46 -7.11
C GLN A 528 -3.41 11.69 -8.29
N ASN A 529 -3.37 10.81 -9.28
CA ASN A 529 -4.19 10.85 -10.48
C ASN A 529 -4.30 9.46 -11.12
N MET A 530 -5.24 9.29 -12.03
CA MET A 530 -5.46 8.02 -12.72
C MET A 530 -4.34 7.65 -13.69
N ALA A 531 -3.61 8.63 -14.22
CA ALA A 531 -2.51 8.37 -15.14
C ALA A 531 -1.39 7.55 -14.46
N GLN A 532 -1.10 7.79 -13.18
CA GLN A 532 -0.13 7.00 -12.41
C GLN A 532 -0.52 5.52 -12.32
N LEU A 533 -1.80 5.23 -12.06
CA LEU A 533 -2.29 3.86 -11.97
C LEU A 533 -2.24 3.18 -13.35
N LYS A 534 -2.65 3.89 -14.41
CA LYS A 534 -2.62 3.40 -15.79
C LYS A 534 -1.19 3.13 -16.27
N ALA A 535 -0.22 3.97 -15.91
CA ALA A 535 1.17 3.76 -16.26
C ALA A 535 1.78 2.52 -15.58
N ARG A 536 1.42 2.26 -14.32
CA ARG A 536 1.97 1.13 -13.54
C ARG A 536 1.29 -0.20 -13.86
N TYR A 537 -0.05 -0.19 -14.13
CA TYR A 537 -0.87 -1.38 -14.37
C TYR A 537 -1.66 -1.28 -15.68
N GLU A 538 -0.94 -1.07 -16.81
CA GLU A 538 -1.48 -0.72 -18.14
C GLU A 538 -2.75 -1.45 -18.54
N LYS A 539 -2.82 -2.77 -18.31
CA LYS A 539 -3.94 -3.62 -18.72
C LYS A 539 -4.95 -3.90 -17.60
N ASN A 540 -4.51 -3.78 -16.34
CA ASN A 540 -5.26 -4.28 -15.18
C ASN A 540 -5.81 -3.15 -14.29
N TRP A 541 -5.55 -1.88 -14.63
CA TRP A 541 -6.02 -0.75 -13.83
C TRP A 541 -7.54 -0.70 -13.66
N GLU A 542 -8.31 -1.09 -14.71
CA GLU A 542 -9.79 -1.16 -14.64
C GLU A 542 -10.26 -2.23 -13.66
N VAL A 543 -9.56 -3.37 -13.59
CA VAL A 543 -9.86 -4.43 -12.64
C VAL A 543 -9.60 -3.95 -11.21
N ILE A 544 -8.49 -3.22 -10.99
CA ILE A 544 -8.14 -2.65 -9.68
C ILE A 544 -9.22 -1.67 -9.23
N THR A 545 -9.60 -0.71 -10.10
CA THR A 545 -10.62 0.30 -9.79
C THR A 545 -12.00 -0.34 -9.60
N GLY A 546 -12.36 -1.32 -10.43
CA GLY A 546 -13.64 -2.05 -10.35
C GLY A 546 -13.80 -2.91 -9.09
N ASN A 547 -12.69 -3.30 -8.43
CA ASN A 547 -12.69 -4.00 -7.16
C ASN A 547 -12.68 -3.08 -5.93
N CYS A 548 -12.75 -1.76 -6.12
CA CYS A 548 -12.98 -0.78 -5.06
C CYS A 548 -14.45 -0.36 -5.07
N ASP A 549 -15.27 -0.87 -4.13
CA ASP A 549 -16.69 -0.50 -4.05
C ASP A 549 -16.89 0.99 -3.69
N SER A 550 -15.85 1.64 -3.17
CA SER A 550 -15.85 3.07 -2.82
C SER A 550 -14.74 3.82 -3.55
N LEU A 551 -15.07 4.96 -4.16
CA LEU A 551 -14.12 5.89 -4.73
C LEU A 551 -14.29 7.25 -4.02
N LEU A 552 -13.19 7.79 -3.50
CA LEU A 552 -13.12 9.10 -2.86
C LEU A 552 -12.27 10.06 -3.71
N PHE A 553 -12.87 11.09 -4.27
CA PHE A 553 -12.18 12.14 -5.02
C PHE A 553 -12.01 13.38 -4.15
N LEU A 554 -10.77 13.71 -3.82
CA LEU A 554 -10.39 14.85 -2.96
C LEU A 554 -10.03 16.13 -3.75
N GLY A 555 -10.19 16.12 -5.08
CA GLY A 555 -9.83 17.22 -5.96
C GLY A 555 -8.50 16.98 -6.68
N GLY A 556 -8.38 17.57 -7.85
CA GLY A 556 -7.21 17.48 -8.73
C GLY A 556 -7.35 18.36 -9.95
N LYS A 557 -6.29 18.45 -10.77
CA LYS A 557 -6.28 19.26 -12.00
C LYS A 557 -6.01 18.43 -13.26
N GLU A 558 -5.65 17.18 -13.12
CA GLU A 558 -5.27 16.32 -14.24
C GLU A 558 -6.51 15.98 -15.07
N THR A 559 -6.50 16.33 -16.36
CA THR A 559 -7.67 16.33 -17.24
C THR A 559 -8.26 14.93 -17.44
N SER A 560 -7.43 13.88 -17.54
CA SER A 560 -7.92 12.51 -17.74
C SER A 560 -8.67 12.02 -16.51
N THR A 561 -8.19 12.32 -15.31
CA THR A 561 -8.89 12.03 -14.06
C THR A 561 -10.21 12.79 -13.95
N LEU A 562 -10.22 14.11 -14.24
CA LEU A 562 -11.45 14.91 -14.20
C LEU A 562 -12.50 14.39 -15.18
N LYS A 563 -12.09 13.99 -16.36
CA LYS A 563 -12.97 13.38 -17.37
C LYS A 563 -13.59 12.08 -16.84
N GLU A 564 -12.77 11.19 -16.29
CA GLU A 564 -13.21 9.90 -15.78
C GLU A 564 -14.16 10.02 -14.60
N ILE A 565 -13.88 10.96 -13.67
CA ILE A 565 -14.79 11.27 -12.55
C ILE A 565 -16.11 11.84 -13.06
N SER A 566 -16.08 12.81 -14.00
CA SER A 566 -17.30 13.41 -14.58
C SER A 566 -18.17 12.38 -15.27
N GLU A 567 -17.57 11.49 -16.07
CA GLU A 567 -18.26 10.40 -16.75
C GLU A 567 -18.87 9.38 -15.76
N SER A 568 -18.13 9.07 -14.68
CA SER A 568 -18.57 8.14 -13.62
C SER A 568 -19.73 8.70 -12.78
N LEU A 569 -19.81 10.02 -12.60
CA LEU A 569 -20.94 10.68 -11.93
C LEU A 569 -22.22 10.55 -12.75
N GLY A 570 -22.11 10.37 -14.05
CA GLY A 570 -23.24 10.22 -14.96
C GLY A 570 -23.90 11.55 -15.33
N LYS A 571 -25.04 11.43 -16.02
CA LYS A 571 -25.80 12.60 -16.53
C LYS A 571 -27.14 12.74 -15.82
N GLU A 572 -27.49 13.98 -15.54
CA GLU A 572 -28.83 14.38 -15.13
C GLU A 572 -29.61 14.94 -16.33
N THR A 573 -30.93 14.89 -16.24
CA THR A 573 -31.82 15.47 -17.23
C THR A 573 -32.21 16.86 -16.81
N ILE A 574 -31.89 17.88 -17.60
CA ILE A 574 -32.25 19.28 -17.34
C ILE A 574 -33.21 19.81 -18.38
N ASP A 575 -34.17 20.64 -17.93
CA ASP A 575 -35.06 21.39 -18.82
C ASP A 575 -34.35 22.69 -19.24
N VAL A 576 -34.19 22.91 -20.53
CA VAL A 576 -33.60 24.12 -21.09
C VAL A 576 -34.67 24.93 -21.81
N GLU A 577 -34.98 26.12 -21.26
CA GLU A 577 -35.85 27.09 -21.90
C GLU A 577 -35.05 28.00 -22.82
N SER A 578 -35.29 27.91 -24.12
CA SER A 578 -34.73 28.84 -25.11
C SER A 578 -35.78 29.87 -25.49
N LYS A 579 -35.55 31.15 -25.19
CA LYS A 579 -36.40 32.28 -25.56
C LYS A 579 -35.80 33.04 -26.73
N ASN A 580 -36.31 32.80 -27.93
CA ASN A 580 -35.93 33.56 -29.13
C ASN A 580 -36.86 34.73 -29.30
N ARG A 581 -36.41 35.96 -29.10
CA ARG A 581 -37.14 37.16 -29.39
C ARG A 581 -36.68 37.75 -30.74
N THR A 582 -37.55 37.65 -31.74
CA THR A 582 -37.31 38.27 -33.03
C THR A 582 -37.93 39.67 -33.00
N ILE A 583 -37.11 40.70 -33.04
CA ILE A 583 -37.51 42.11 -33.17
C ILE A 583 -37.49 42.45 -34.66
N THR A 584 -38.66 42.57 -35.28
CA THR A 584 -38.78 43.04 -36.66
C THR A 584 -39.07 44.55 -36.62
N GLY A 585 -38.14 45.36 -37.10
CA GLY A 585 -38.32 46.80 -37.18
C GLY A 585 -39.42 47.18 -38.20
N GLY A 586 -40.52 47.69 -37.72
CA GLY A 586 -41.62 48.17 -38.53
C GLY A 586 -42.96 47.48 -38.28
N HIS A 587 -43.84 48.14 -37.49
CA HIS A 587 -45.19 47.71 -37.10
C HIS A 587 -45.37 46.44 -36.29
N LYS A 588 -45.42 46.60 -35.01
CA LYS A 588 -45.98 45.79 -33.95
C LYS A 588 -46.42 44.36 -34.30
N SER A 589 -45.45 43.41 -34.14
CA SER A 589 -45.72 42.08 -33.61
C SER A 589 -44.38 41.51 -33.06
N ASP A 590 -44.15 41.69 -31.77
CA ASP A 590 -43.16 40.94 -31.04
C ASP A 590 -43.60 39.48 -30.99
N SER A 591 -42.96 38.60 -31.74
CA SER A 591 -43.18 37.15 -31.60
C SER A 591 -42.10 36.58 -30.70
N THR A 592 -42.48 36.13 -29.51
CA THR A 592 -41.62 35.38 -28.62
C THR A 592 -41.85 33.91 -28.86
N ALA A 593 -40.90 33.20 -29.41
CA ALA A 593 -40.94 31.74 -29.50
C ALA A 593 -40.26 31.17 -28.27
N GLU A 594 -41.02 30.54 -27.39
CA GLU A 594 -40.47 29.73 -26.29
C GLU A 594 -40.33 28.29 -26.76
N SER A 595 -39.11 27.76 -26.74
CA SER A 595 -38.79 26.35 -27.01
C SER A 595 -38.24 25.69 -25.77
N ASN A 596 -38.96 24.71 -25.24
CA ASN A 596 -38.50 23.88 -24.15
C ASN A 596 -37.87 22.64 -24.73
N SER A 597 -36.56 22.45 -24.50
CA SER A 597 -35.79 21.26 -24.84
C SER A 597 -35.28 20.57 -23.58
N ILE A 598 -35.20 19.25 -23.64
CA ILE A 598 -34.68 18.42 -22.57
C ILE A 598 -33.26 17.99 -23.00
N LEU A 599 -32.26 18.25 -22.17
CA LEU A 599 -30.87 17.90 -22.43
C LEU A 599 -30.30 17.08 -21.30
N GLY A 600 -29.35 16.19 -21.64
CA GLY A 600 -28.51 15.52 -20.66
C GLY A 600 -27.28 16.40 -20.33
N ARG A 601 -27.07 16.67 -19.07
CA ARG A 601 -25.86 17.35 -18.55
C ARG A 601 -25.16 16.43 -17.59
N GLU A 602 -23.84 16.41 -17.61
CA GLU A 602 -23.07 15.75 -16.55
C GLU A 602 -23.47 16.32 -15.19
N LEU A 603 -23.67 15.44 -14.18
CA LEU A 603 -24.02 15.85 -12.81
C LEU A 603 -23.03 16.88 -12.24
N MET A 604 -21.76 16.76 -12.64
CA MET A 604 -20.71 17.74 -12.43
C MET A 604 -19.73 17.71 -13.60
N THR A 605 -19.54 18.84 -14.26
CA THR A 605 -18.64 18.93 -15.42
C THR A 605 -17.17 18.95 -14.99
N GLN A 606 -16.25 18.72 -15.93
CA GLN A 606 -14.79 18.77 -15.66
C GLN A 606 -14.37 20.13 -15.09
N ASP A 607 -14.91 21.23 -15.61
CA ASP A 607 -14.65 22.60 -15.13
C ASP A 607 -15.12 22.80 -13.69
N GLU A 608 -16.26 22.25 -13.33
CA GLU A 608 -16.81 22.32 -11.97
C GLU A 608 -15.99 21.48 -11.01
N LEU A 609 -15.57 20.28 -11.43
CA LEU A 609 -14.66 19.42 -10.68
C LEU A 609 -13.31 20.10 -10.42
N GLN A 610 -12.76 20.79 -11.43
CA GLN A 610 -11.49 21.54 -11.29
C GLN A 610 -11.61 22.70 -10.31
N LYS A 611 -12.80 23.33 -10.24
CA LYS A 611 -13.09 24.47 -9.35
C LYS A 611 -13.69 24.06 -8.01
N MET A 612 -13.75 22.75 -7.72
CA MET A 612 -14.31 22.25 -6.46
C MET A 612 -13.58 22.88 -5.27
N PRO A 613 -14.31 23.41 -4.27
CA PRO A 613 -13.71 23.98 -3.06
C PRO A 613 -12.78 23.01 -2.36
N SER A 614 -11.68 23.51 -1.78
CA SER A 614 -10.64 22.68 -1.19
C SER A 614 -11.08 21.86 0.03
N ASP A 615 -12.17 22.26 0.68
CA ASP A 615 -12.80 21.57 1.81
C ASP A 615 -13.84 20.53 1.40
N LYS A 616 -14.18 20.44 0.09
CA LYS A 616 -15.15 19.52 -0.46
C LYS A 616 -14.51 18.32 -1.14
N CYS A 617 -15.28 17.23 -1.21
CA CYS A 617 -14.91 15.98 -1.88
C CYS A 617 -16.14 15.27 -2.43
N ILE A 618 -15.90 14.29 -3.28
CA ILE A 618 -16.94 13.45 -3.88
C ILE A 618 -16.67 12.01 -3.48
N VAL A 619 -17.73 11.33 -3.01
CA VAL A 619 -17.70 9.89 -2.73
C VAL A 619 -18.68 9.19 -3.67
N MET A 620 -18.19 8.19 -4.36
CA MET A 620 -18.99 7.27 -5.16
C MET A 620 -18.93 5.89 -4.53
N ILE A 621 -20.09 5.31 -4.22
CA ILE A 621 -20.19 3.96 -3.63
C ILE A 621 -21.09 3.12 -4.52
N ARG A 622 -20.66 1.90 -4.83
CA ARG A 622 -21.42 0.98 -5.68
C ARG A 622 -22.86 0.86 -5.23
N SER A 623 -23.81 1.01 -6.17
CA SER A 623 -25.27 0.93 -5.96
C SER A 623 -25.87 2.05 -5.07
N HIS A 624 -25.16 3.15 -4.88
CA HIS A 624 -25.64 4.37 -4.25
C HIS A 624 -25.47 5.55 -5.21
N ASN A 625 -26.24 6.62 -4.98
CA ASN A 625 -25.99 7.87 -5.65
C ASN A 625 -24.66 8.47 -5.14
N PRO A 626 -23.92 9.24 -5.96
CA PRO A 626 -22.70 9.92 -5.51
C PRO A 626 -23.02 10.96 -4.43
N PHE A 627 -22.10 11.17 -3.50
CA PHE A 627 -22.22 12.14 -2.42
C PHE A 627 -21.24 13.28 -2.60
N TYR A 628 -21.70 14.52 -2.48
CA TYR A 628 -20.88 15.73 -2.47
C TYR A 628 -20.83 16.28 -1.04
N CYS A 629 -19.71 16.04 -0.36
CA CYS A 629 -19.58 16.19 1.10
C CYS A 629 -18.40 17.08 1.49
N GLY A 630 -18.31 17.43 2.78
CA GLY A 630 -17.12 18.00 3.39
C GLY A 630 -16.03 16.95 3.60
N LYS A 631 -14.76 17.32 3.41
CA LYS A 631 -13.62 16.49 3.83
C LYS A 631 -13.63 16.36 5.35
N TYR A 632 -13.26 15.20 5.89
CA TYR A 632 -13.26 14.99 7.34
C TYR A 632 -12.15 15.82 8.03
N PRO A 633 -12.47 16.82 8.86
CA PRO A 633 -11.45 17.58 9.56
C PRO A 633 -10.78 16.72 10.64
N LEU A 634 -9.46 16.51 10.55
CA LEU A 634 -8.70 15.68 11.50
C LEU A 634 -8.94 16.10 12.96
N GLN A 635 -9.07 17.41 13.22
CA GLN A 635 -9.31 17.98 14.54
C GLN A 635 -10.64 17.56 15.18
N LYS A 636 -11.61 17.11 14.40
CA LYS A 636 -12.89 16.59 14.91
C LYS A 636 -12.79 15.15 15.43
N HIS A 637 -11.68 14.46 15.15
CA HIS A 637 -11.52 13.10 15.61
C HIS A 637 -11.27 13.04 17.12
N PRO A 638 -11.98 12.19 17.89
CA PRO A 638 -11.83 12.12 19.35
C PRO A 638 -10.40 11.83 19.83
N ASN A 639 -9.65 11.06 19.03
CA ASN A 639 -8.28 10.69 19.35
C ASN A 639 -7.23 11.71 18.85
N PHE A 640 -7.63 12.79 18.19
CA PHE A 640 -6.71 13.82 17.68
C PHE A 640 -5.80 14.40 18.77
N LYS A 641 -6.32 14.57 19.97
CA LYS A 641 -5.57 15.09 21.13
C LYS A 641 -4.36 14.25 21.54
N PHE A 642 -4.21 13.04 21.01
CA PHE A 642 -3.10 12.12 21.30
C PHE A 642 -2.07 12.04 20.17
N THR A 643 -2.17 12.89 19.16
CA THR A 643 -1.27 12.93 18.00
C THR A 643 -0.28 14.08 18.10
N GLU A 644 0.83 13.99 17.35
CA GLU A 644 1.77 15.10 17.16
C GLU A 644 1.10 16.33 16.56
N ASP A 645 0.16 16.14 15.62
CA ASP A 645 -0.59 17.25 14.99
C ASP A 645 -1.35 18.13 16.02
N PHE A 646 -1.58 17.61 17.24
CA PHE A 646 -2.14 18.36 18.36
C PHE A 646 -1.04 18.93 19.30
N ASP A 647 -0.01 18.13 19.59
CA ASP A 647 1.08 18.48 20.49
C ASP A 647 2.37 17.79 20.05
N ASN A 648 3.37 18.56 19.62
CA ASN A 648 4.66 18.07 19.12
C ASN A 648 5.40 17.16 20.11
N LYS A 649 5.11 17.22 21.39
CA LYS A 649 5.67 16.32 22.42
C LYS A 649 5.19 14.87 22.28
N LYS A 650 4.17 14.63 21.47
CA LYS A 650 3.61 13.32 21.17
C LYS A 650 4.11 12.75 19.85
N ALA A 651 5.14 13.36 19.29
CA ALA A 651 5.83 12.84 18.13
C ALA A 651 6.51 11.51 18.49
N PHE A 652 6.24 10.47 17.71
CA PHE A 652 6.90 9.19 17.88
C PHE A 652 8.40 9.32 17.61
N ASN A 653 9.22 8.80 18.52
CA ASN A 653 10.67 8.81 18.37
C ASN A 653 11.11 7.66 17.45
N LYS A 654 11.33 7.95 16.16
CA LYS A 654 11.79 6.98 15.16
C LYS A 654 13.16 6.38 15.52
N LEU A 655 14.03 7.15 16.19
CA LEU A 655 15.38 6.72 16.57
C LEU A 655 15.39 5.62 17.64
N SER A 656 14.24 5.31 18.24
CA SER A 656 14.10 4.20 19.19
C SER A 656 14.10 2.81 18.52
N ILE A 657 13.99 2.75 17.19
CA ILE A 657 14.00 1.53 16.41
C ILE A 657 15.36 1.42 15.75
N ASN A 658 16.04 0.30 15.94
CA ASN A 658 17.35 0.06 15.36
C ASN A 658 17.35 -1.24 14.56
N VAL A 659 17.96 -1.21 13.39
CA VAL A 659 18.21 -2.39 12.59
C VAL A 659 19.24 -3.28 13.30
N LYS A 660 19.02 -4.57 13.28
CA LYS A 660 20.04 -5.54 13.69
C LYS A 660 21.02 -5.70 12.54
N THR A 661 22.30 -5.49 12.80
CA THR A 661 23.33 -5.58 11.76
C THR A 661 23.62 -7.03 11.38
N LEU A 662 24.12 -7.24 10.15
CA LEU A 662 24.55 -8.56 9.68
C LEU A 662 25.62 -9.16 10.62
N THR A 663 26.54 -8.34 11.13
CA THR A 663 27.58 -8.77 12.06
C THR A 663 27.00 -9.25 13.39
N GLU A 664 26.06 -8.53 13.97
CA GLU A 664 25.35 -8.93 15.19
C GLU A 664 24.55 -10.22 14.98
N PHE A 665 23.85 -10.31 13.84
CA PHE A 665 23.09 -11.50 13.49
C PHE A 665 23.99 -12.74 13.38
N MET A 666 25.10 -12.64 12.65
CA MET A 666 26.08 -13.74 12.52
C MET A 666 26.70 -14.13 13.88
N ALA A 667 27.05 -13.14 14.71
CA ALA A 667 27.59 -13.41 16.04
C ALA A 667 26.62 -14.15 16.96
N GLU A 668 25.33 -13.82 16.89
CA GLU A 668 24.30 -14.56 17.64
C GLU A 668 24.14 -16.00 17.16
N GLN A 669 24.14 -16.22 15.84
CA GLN A 669 24.03 -17.58 15.29
C GLN A 669 25.26 -18.43 15.68
N TYR A 670 26.46 -17.84 15.62
CA TYR A 670 27.67 -18.53 16.06
C TYR A 670 27.62 -18.95 17.53
N LYS A 671 27.07 -18.10 18.41
CA LYS A 671 26.86 -18.43 19.83
C LYS A 671 25.84 -19.57 20.03
N VAL A 672 24.81 -19.62 19.19
CA VAL A 672 23.80 -20.70 19.24
C VAL A 672 24.39 -22.03 18.80
N GLU A 673 25.17 -22.03 17.70
CA GLU A 673 25.80 -23.22 17.16
C GLU A 673 26.89 -23.78 18.09
N ASN A 674 27.64 -22.92 18.78
CA ASN A 674 28.73 -23.29 19.68
C ASN A 674 28.33 -23.29 21.17
N LYS A 675 27.00 -23.31 21.49
CA LYS A 675 26.60 -23.62 22.85
C LYS A 675 27.12 -25.04 23.19
N PRO A 676 28.02 -25.20 24.19
CA PRO A 676 28.35 -26.53 24.64
C PRO A 676 27.03 -27.20 25.06
N GLU A 677 26.78 -28.39 24.56
CA GLU A 677 25.68 -29.23 25.08
C GLU A 677 25.82 -29.19 26.61
N GLN A 678 24.80 -28.70 27.28
CA GLN A 678 24.66 -28.77 28.71
C GLN A 678 24.33 -30.19 29.14
N ASP A 679 25.11 -31.15 28.60
CA ASP A 679 25.22 -32.48 29.15
C ASP A 679 26.37 -32.50 30.11
N SER A 680 26.02 -32.38 31.41
CA SER A 680 26.77 -32.88 32.55
C SER A 680 28.31 -32.82 32.35
N ILE A 681 28.89 -31.62 32.42
CA ILE A 681 30.27 -31.53 32.94
C ILE A 681 30.18 -32.08 34.37
N SER A 682 30.55 -33.34 34.52
CA SER A 682 30.57 -33.98 35.82
C SER A 682 31.42 -33.12 36.77
N GLU A 683 30.99 -32.99 38.04
CA GLU A 683 31.79 -32.28 39.07
C GLU A 683 33.25 -32.70 39.10
N SER A 684 33.59 -33.90 38.55
CA SER A 684 34.94 -34.38 38.36
C SER A 684 35.79 -33.58 37.38
N THR A 685 35.18 -33.14 36.23
CA THR A 685 35.88 -32.33 35.20
C THR A 685 36.09 -30.90 35.69
N LEU A 686 35.16 -30.35 36.39
CA LEU A 686 35.30 -29.03 37.04
C LEU A 686 36.34 -29.06 38.14
N GLY A 687 36.48 -30.21 38.84
CA GLY A 687 37.50 -30.47 39.84
C GLY A 687 38.89 -30.64 39.23
N GLU A 688 39.01 -31.22 38.03
CA GLU A 688 40.27 -31.32 37.29
C GLU A 688 40.72 -29.98 36.71
N LEU A 689 39.82 -29.21 36.13
CA LEU A 689 40.11 -27.84 35.72
C LEU A 689 40.60 -26.96 36.89
N LYS A 690 39.92 -27.02 38.04
CA LYS A 690 40.35 -26.31 39.25
C LYS A 690 41.71 -26.85 39.79
N ARG A 691 42.08 -28.11 39.59
CA ARG A 691 43.37 -28.67 39.94
C ARG A 691 44.48 -28.23 39.00
N VAL A 692 44.19 -28.11 37.70
CA VAL A 692 45.15 -27.60 36.71
C VAL A 692 45.43 -26.12 36.99
N PHE A 693 44.41 -25.33 37.34
CA PHE A 693 44.60 -23.94 37.76
C PHE A 693 45.38 -23.79 39.06
N LYS A 694 45.28 -24.70 40.03
CA LYS A 694 46.03 -24.67 41.28
C LYS A 694 47.43 -25.25 41.20
N ALA A 695 47.74 -26.11 40.24
CA ALA A 695 49.06 -26.67 40.04
C ALA A 695 50.03 -25.72 39.33
N GLY A 696 49.53 -24.61 38.79
CA GLY A 696 50.29 -23.60 38.05
C GLY A 696 50.95 -22.53 38.92
N GLU A 697 50.74 -22.51 40.28
CA GLU A 697 51.21 -21.43 41.17
C GLU A 697 52.72 -21.28 41.29
N ASN A 698 53.54 -22.11 40.61
CA ASN A 698 55.02 -22.01 40.73
C ASN A 698 55.81 -21.86 39.42
N GLU A 699 55.13 -21.87 38.24
CA GLU A 699 55.90 -21.77 36.97
C GLU A 699 55.11 -21.07 35.82
N VAL A 700 53.98 -20.41 36.05
CA VAL A 700 53.29 -19.73 34.94
C VAL A 700 53.82 -18.32 34.82
N LYS A 701 54.57 -18.15 33.76
CA LYS A 701 55.11 -16.84 33.39
C LYS A 701 54.33 -16.19 32.23
N SER A 702 53.28 -16.84 31.70
CA SER A 702 52.37 -16.23 30.70
C SER A 702 51.02 -16.94 30.68
N GLU A 703 49.94 -16.19 30.86
CA GLU A 703 48.58 -16.62 30.62
C GLU A 703 48.12 -16.00 29.31
N VAL A 704 47.63 -16.85 28.42
CA VAL A 704 47.07 -16.40 27.13
C VAL A 704 45.55 -16.49 27.24
N TYR A 705 44.85 -15.36 27.09
CA TYR A 705 43.43 -15.30 27.06
C TYR A 705 42.97 -15.15 25.61
N GLU A 706 42.25 -16.15 25.10
CA GLU A 706 41.64 -16.12 23.78
C GLU A 706 40.15 -15.81 23.92
N PHE A 707 39.68 -14.77 23.24
CA PHE A 707 38.27 -14.38 23.20
C PHE A 707 37.73 -14.66 21.79
N GLY A 708 36.66 -15.46 21.70
CA GLY A 708 36.03 -15.79 20.43
C GLY A 708 35.23 -14.64 19.82
N SER A 709 34.91 -13.64 20.64
CA SER A 709 34.12 -12.47 20.19
C SER A 709 34.44 -11.24 21.05
N TYR A 710 34.08 -10.08 20.51
CA TYR A 710 34.18 -8.80 21.20
C TYR A 710 33.30 -8.74 22.48
N VAL A 711 32.22 -9.50 22.50
CA VAL A 711 31.29 -9.58 23.64
C VAL A 711 31.90 -10.36 24.78
N GLU A 712 32.59 -11.46 24.53
CA GLU A 712 33.32 -12.25 25.54
C GLU A 712 34.46 -11.45 26.16
N ALA A 713 35.20 -10.70 25.34
CA ALA A 713 36.24 -9.79 25.85
C ALA A 713 35.62 -8.69 26.72
N ALA A 714 34.44 -8.15 26.33
CA ALA A 714 33.76 -7.14 27.12
C ALA A 714 33.17 -7.69 28.44
N GLU A 715 32.72 -8.95 28.45
CA GLU A 715 32.27 -9.61 29.71
C GLU A 715 33.43 -9.92 30.62
N PHE A 716 34.57 -10.37 30.10
CA PHE A 716 35.80 -10.53 30.87
C PHE A 716 36.22 -9.24 31.57
N TRP A 717 36.20 -8.11 30.84
CA TRP A 717 36.52 -6.81 31.40
C TRP A 717 35.51 -6.31 32.46
N LYS A 718 34.30 -6.83 32.52
CA LYS A 718 33.28 -6.50 33.53
C LYS A 718 33.34 -7.36 34.80
N GLY A 719 34.12 -8.43 34.79
CA GLY A 719 34.23 -9.33 35.95
C GLY A 719 34.84 -8.65 37.19
N ASP A 720 34.35 -9.02 38.37
CA ASP A 720 34.77 -8.51 39.66
C ASP A 720 35.85 -9.40 40.35
N ASP A 721 36.39 -10.36 39.65
CA ASP A 721 37.45 -11.21 40.18
C ASP A 721 38.75 -10.41 40.37
N LYS A 722 39.35 -10.55 41.52
CA LYS A 722 40.52 -9.76 41.92
C LYS A 722 41.71 -9.98 40.97
N GLU A 723 41.91 -11.21 40.51
CA GLU A 723 42.94 -11.54 39.52
C GLU A 723 42.67 -10.91 38.15
N ILE A 724 41.42 -10.93 37.69
CA ILE A 724 41.00 -10.28 36.47
C ILE A 724 41.16 -8.76 36.59
N THR A 725 40.96 -8.19 37.76
CA THR A 725 41.11 -6.74 38.00
C THR A 725 42.56 -6.33 37.92
N GLU A 726 43.50 -7.14 38.49
CA GLU A 726 44.93 -6.89 38.40
C GLU A 726 45.43 -6.96 36.94
N ILE A 727 44.97 -7.97 36.15
CA ILE A 727 45.30 -8.07 34.73
C ILE A 727 44.75 -6.87 33.93
N LYS A 728 43.57 -6.42 34.25
CA LYS A 728 42.96 -5.23 33.62
C LYS A 728 43.74 -3.94 33.92
N GLU A 729 44.28 -3.79 35.14
CA GLU A 729 45.08 -2.65 35.51
C GLU A 729 46.47 -2.70 34.81
N GLU A 730 47.12 -3.87 34.72
CA GLU A 730 48.38 -4.07 34.00
C GLU A 730 48.26 -3.73 32.53
N ILE A 731 47.16 -4.15 31.87
CA ILE A 731 46.85 -3.82 30.48
C ILE A 731 46.60 -2.30 30.29
N ARG A 732 46.03 -1.62 31.30
CA ARG A 732 45.81 -0.17 31.24
C ARG A 732 47.12 0.61 31.31
N ASP A 733 48.07 0.16 32.12
CA ASP A 733 49.36 0.85 32.33
C ASP A 733 50.30 0.72 31.13
N GLU A 734 50.17 -0.33 30.33
CA GLU A 734 50.99 -0.54 29.13
C GLU A 734 50.53 0.20 27.88
N ASN A 735 49.52 1.07 28.00
CA ASN A 735 49.05 1.93 26.90
C ASN A 735 48.51 1.22 25.65
N TYR A 736 48.05 -0.02 25.78
CA TYR A 736 47.29 -0.72 24.71
C TYR A 736 45.86 -0.26 24.74
N GLY A 737 45.62 0.91 24.15
CA GLY A 737 44.43 1.73 24.29
C GLY A 737 43.17 1.27 23.55
N ILE A 738 42.80 0.01 23.56
CA ILE A 738 41.61 -0.44 22.82
C ILE A 738 40.44 -0.81 23.72
N PHE A 739 40.64 -1.03 25.03
CA PHE A 739 39.51 -1.40 25.91
C PHE A 739 39.44 -0.55 27.20
N HIS A 740 38.41 0.26 27.36
CA HIS A 740 38.05 0.95 28.59
C HIS A 740 36.79 0.32 29.16
N PRO A 741 36.83 -0.43 30.25
CA PRO A 741 35.67 -1.11 30.84
C PRO A 741 34.61 -0.19 31.42
N ASP A 742 34.94 1.06 31.68
CA ASP A 742 34.05 2.06 32.32
C ASP A 742 33.32 2.98 31.31
N LYS A 743 33.58 2.84 30.01
CA LYS A 743 32.77 3.53 29.01
C LYS A 743 31.73 2.53 28.49
N SER A 744 30.47 2.75 28.86
CA SER A 744 29.34 2.22 28.07
C SER A 744 29.69 2.43 26.61
N LEU A 745 29.55 1.40 25.80
CA LEU A 745 29.77 1.41 24.35
C LEU A 745 28.85 2.50 23.73
N ASP A 746 29.33 3.74 23.77
CA ASP A 746 28.76 4.83 23.01
C ASP A 746 29.51 4.83 21.68
N LEU A 747 28.95 4.14 20.71
CA LEU A 747 29.45 4.04 19.32
C LEU A 747 29.20 5.35 18.55
N GLY A 748 29.56 6.49 19.14
CA GLY A 748 29.07 7.76 18.63
C GLY A 748 30.11 8.87 18.37
N GLU A 749 31.43 8.67 18.56
CA GLU A 749 32.39 9.70 18.11
C GLU A 749 33.60 9.08 17.39
N PRO A 750 33.92 9.56 16.17
CA PRO A 750 35.15 9.16 15.51
C PRO A 750 36.37 9.67 16.31
N ILE A 751 37.27 8.79 16.64
CA ILE A 751 38.56 9.15 17.24
C ILE A 751 39.32 9.98 16.22
N ILE A 752 39.38 11.30 16.43
CA ILE A 752 40.30 12.18 15.68
C ILE A 752 41.67 11.96 16.30
N VAL A 753 42.53 11.26 15.57
CA VAL A 753 43.98 11.25 15.88
C VAL A 753 44.50 12.63 15.52
N ASN A 754 44.82 13.44 16.54
CA ASN A 754 45.47 14.72 16.36
C ASN A 754 46.97 14.49 16.18
N ASP A 755 47.37 14.32 14.92
CA ASP A 755 48.74 14.59 14.53
C ASP A 755 48.83 16.09 14.16
N GLY A 756 49.48 16.84 15.02
CA GLY A 756 49.71 18.23 14.81
C GLY A 756 50.54 18.53 13.56
N LEU A 757 49.89 19.13 12.59
CA LEU A 757 50.51 20.02 11.61
C LEU A 757 49.47 21.06 11.23
N GLU A 758 49.67 22.24 11.82
CA GLU A 758 49.05 23.48 11.35
C GLU A 758 49.38 23.70 9.89
N ASN A 759 48.37 23.86 9.05
CA ASN A 759 48.44 24.78 7.90
C ASN A 759 47.01 25.19 7.46
N ASP A 760 46.78 26.47 7.66
CA ASP A 760 45.64 27.24 7.19
C ASP A 760 45.38 27.06 5.69
N VAL A 761 44.16 26.62 5.33
CA VAL A 761 43.55 27.00 4.06
C VAL A 761 42.08 27.28 4.29
N ASN A 762 41.75 28.55 4.35
CA ASN A 762 40.41 29.11 4.28
C ASN A 762 39.78 28.84 2.90
N TYR A 763 38.64 28.13 2.88
CA TYR A 763 37.73 28.21 1.73
C TYR A 763 36.40 28.82 2.15
N ASN A 764 36.24 30.09 1.81
CA ASN A 764 34.93 30.76 1.78
C ASN A 764 34.17 30.30 0.55
N TYR A 765 32.97 29.77 0.72
CA TYR A 765 31.98 29.67 -0.34
C TYR A 765 30.91 30.74 -0.13
N ASP A 766 31.00 31.79 -0.96
CA ASP A 766 29.94 32.77 -1.15
C ASP A 766 28.85 32.15 -2.04
N TYR A 767 27.62 32.08 -1.52
CA TYR A 767 26.43 31.89 -2.34
C TYR A 767 26.00 33.22 -2.92
N GLN A 768 26.10 33.37 -4.22
CA GLN A 768 25.38 34.41 -4.97
C GLN A 768 24.15 33.81 -5.65
N GLU A 769 23.00 34.30 -5.25
CA GLU A 769 21.75 34.21 -6.02
C GLU A 769 21.89 34.98 -7.32
N THR A 770 21.62 34.34 -8.46
CA THR A 770 21.32 35.02 -9.70
C THR A 770 19.97 34.61 -10.23
N THR A 771 19.04 35.53 -10.10
CA THR A 771 17.79 35.58 -10.88
C THR A 771 18.13 35.88 -12.34
N ALA A 772 17.64 35.06 -13.26
CA ALA A 772 17.62 35.38 -14.70
C ALA A 772 16.20 35.19 -15.24
N VAL A 773 15.77 36.27 -15.83
CA VAL A 773 14.53 36.51 -16.56
C VAL A 773 14.58 35.78 -17.91
N ALA A 774 13.44 35.27 -18.34
CA ALA A 774 13.18 34.71 -19.66
C ALA A 774 13.25 35.80 -20.75
N ASP A 775 13.74 35.42 -21.91
CA ASP A 775 13.22 35.94 -23.19
C ASP A 775 13.42 34.93 -24.33
N ASP A 776 12.39 34.86 -25.15
CA ASP A 776 12.20 34.04 -26.34
C ASP A 776 13.24 34.32 -27.45
N ASN A 777 13.59 33.33 -28.24
CA ASN A 777 13.32 33.33 -29.69
C ASN A 777 13.89 32.12 -30.43
N GLU A 778 13.19 31.80 -31.48
CA GLU A 778 13.28 30.74 -32.48
C GLU A 778 14.56 30.65 -33.31
N SER A 779 14.68 29.48 -33.90
CA SER A 779 15.19 29.09 -35.23
C SER A 779 16.43 28.20 -35.18
N GLY A 780 16.40 26.97 -35.59
CA GLY A 780 16.32 26.50 -36.97
C GLY A 780 17.70 26.09 -37.50
N ALA A 781 17.81 24.85 -38.02
CA ALA A 781 18.79 24.33 -38.98
C ALA A 781 20.00 23.51 -38.45
N SER A 782 19.91 22.23 -38.61
CA SER A 782 20.57 21.31 -39.59
C SER A 782 22.10 21.25 -39.66
N CYS A 783 22.57 19.99 -39.63
CA CYS A 783 23.69 19.35 -40.34
C CYS A 783 25.14 19.78 -40.04
N GLY A 784 25.96 18.76 -39.81
CA GLY A 784 27.37 18.81 -40.15
C GLY A 784 28.24 17.75 -39.48
N TYR A 785 28.59 16.78 -40.27
CA TYR A 785 29.66 15.78 -40.03
C TYR A 785 31.03 16.44 -39.84
N GLY A 786 31.89 15.81 -39.00
CA GLY A 786 33.32 15.82 -39.28
C GLY A 786 34.21 16.23 -38.13
N GLY A 787 35.16 15.38 -37.81
CA GLY A 787 36.37 15.78 -37.11
C GLY A 787 36.85 14.75 -36.06
N GLU A 788 37.62 13.78 -36.51
CA GLU A 788 38.62 13.07 -35.72
C GLU A 788 39.63 14.09 -35.16
N GLU A 789 39.83 14.12 -33.86
CA GLU A 789 41.02 14.71 -33.25
C GLU A 789 41.58 13.80 -32.17
N ASP A 790 42.86 13.52 -32.32
CA ASP A 790 43.76 12.74 -31.54
C ASP A 790 43.74 13.12 -30.05
N PHE A 791 43.54 12.12 -29.17
CA PHE A 791 43.92 12.24 -27.77
C PHE A 791 45.26 11.57 -27.53
N GLU A 792 46.28 12.38 -27.47
CA GLU A 792 47.61 12.07 -27.00
C GLU A 792 47.62 11.48 -25.58
N ASN A 793 48.35 10.39 -25.40
CA ASN A 793 48.81 9.76 -24.18
C ASN A 793 49.26 10.80 -23.13
N LYS A 794 48.46 10.99 -22.06
CA LYS A 794 48.96 11.44 -20.77
C LYS A 794 49.19 10.25 -19.85
N SER A 795 50.49 9.99 -19.62
CA SER A 795 50.98 9.05 -18.63
C SER A 795 50.36 9.33 -17.25
N LEU A 796 49.80 8.25 -16.64
CA LEU A 796 49.44 8.23 -15.23
C LEU A 796 50.66 8.57 -14.37
N PRO A 797 50.54 9.33 -13.27
CA PRO A 797 51.64 9.56 -12.35
C PRO A 797 52.04 8.24 -11.70
N GLU A 798 53.35 7.99 -11.62
CA GLU A 798 53.94 6.86 -10.92
C GLU A 798 53.51 6.91 -9.45
N ILE A 799 52.88 5.82 -8.99
CA ILE A 799 52.50 5.67 -7.59
C ILE A 799 53.77 5.40 -6.81
N ASN A 800 54.05 6.29 -5.86
CA ASN A 800 55.25 6.22 -5.03
C ASN A 800 55.19 4.98 -4.10
N GLU A 801 56.28 4.25 -3.94
CA GLU A 801 56.35 3.03 -3.11
C GLU A 801 55.90 3.30 -1.66
N ASP A 802 56.08 4.50 -1.14
CA ASP A 802 55.64 4.91 0.19
C ASP A 802 54.11 4.86 0.37
N ILE A 803 53.31 5.04 -0.72
CA ILE A 803 51.86 4.95 -0.67
C ILE A 803 51.40 3.49 -0.62
N ILE A 804 52.14 2.58 -1.30
CA ILE A 804 51.86 1.16 -1.29
C ILE A 804 52.20 0.57 0.10
N GLU A 805 53.29 0.98 0.76
CA GLU A 805 53.61 0.54 2.11
C GLU A 805 52.56 1.04 3.13
N ASN A 806 52.09 2.25 3.02
CA ASN A 806 51.02 2.76 3.87
C ASN A 806 49.66 2.05 3.67
N ILE A 807 49.32 1.67 2.42
CA ILE A 807 48.13 0.89 2.14
C ILE A 807 48.27 -0.55 2.68
N VAL A 808 49.41 -1.13 2.57
CA VAL A 808 49.69 -2.49 3.10
C VAL A 808 49.67 -2.47 4.65
N GLN A 809 50.23 -1.44 5.31
CA GLN A 809 50.10 -1.28 6.76
C GLN A 809 48.67 -1.04 7.21
N ALA A 810 47.89 -0.23 6.47
CA ALA A 810 46.45 -0.01 6.77
C ALA A 810 45.63 -1.30 6.60
N SER A 811 45.88 -2.08 5.55
CA SER A 811 45.21 -3.36 5.32
C SER A 811 45.62 -4.45 6.35
N GLN A 812 46.84 -4.42 6.86
CA GLN A 812 47.29 -5.33 7.93
C GLN A 812 46.64 -4.93 9.29
N THR A 813 46.43 -3.67 9.56
CA THR A 813 45.70 -3.20 10.77
C THR A 813 44.22 -3.51 10.73
N GLU A 814 43.54 -3.43 9.56
CA GLU A 814 42.16 -3.89 9.43
C GLU A 814 42.01 -5.41 9.51
N THR A 815 42.97 -6.16 9.03
CA THR A 815 42.99 -7.65 9.13
C THR A 815 43.30 -8.11 10.58
N THR A 816 44.07 -7.32 11.34
CA THR A 816 44.34 -7.60 12.77
C THR A 816 43.17 -7.23 13.68
N ALA A 817 42.22 -6.39 13.24
CA ALA A 817 40.99 -6.14 14.01
C ALA A 817 40.03 -7.37 13.99
N ARG A 818 40.26 -8.37 13.19
CA ARG A 818 39.59 -9.70 13.20
C ARG A 818 40.37 -10.77 13.91
N ALA A 819 41.59 -10.46 14.38
CA ALA A 819 42.39 -11.41 15.11
C ALA A 819 41.90 -11.57 16.55
N ILE A 820 41.77 -12.80 16.96
CA ILE A 820 41.68 -13.22 18.37
C ILE A 820 42.63 -12.36 19.19
N ILE A 821 42.11 -11.60 20.15
CA ILE A 821 42.98 -10.88 21.07
C ILE A 821 43.57 -11.91 22.01
N SER A 822 44.77 -12.40 21.67
CA SER A 822 45.57 -13.25 22.56
C SER A 822 46.49 -12.33 23.36
N ILE A 823 46.24 -12.21 24.64
CA ILE A 823 47.06 -11.41 25.54
C ILE A 823 47.98 -12.37 26.32
N SER A 824 49.31 -12.24 26.14
CA SER A 824 50.29 -12.96 26.93
C SER A 824 50.78 -12.03 28.05
N ILE A 825 50.69 -12.50 29.26
CA ILE A 825 51.10 -11.76 30.46
C ILE A 825 52.63 -11.82 30.67
N ASN A 826 53.38 -12.33 29.72
CA ASN A 826 54.85 -12.32 29.75
C ASN A 826 55.49 -11.74 28.52
N GLU A 827 56.55 -11.02 28.70
CA GLU A 827 57.33 -10.16 27.82
C GLU A 827 57.78 -10.73 26.46
N THR A 828 57.38 -11.94 26.03
CA THR A 828 57.80 -12.51 24.78
C THR A 828 56.70 -13.34 24.18
N ASN A 829 56.18 -12.89 23.11
CA ASN A 829 55.40 -13.55 22.04
C ASN A 829 53.92 -13.15 21.93
N PHE A 830 53.66 -12.28 20.96
CA PHE A 830 52.39 -12.24 20.24
C PHE A 830 52.35 -13.41 19.27
N THR A 831 51.40 -14.30 19.45
CA THR A 831 50.99 -15.22 18.37
C THR A 831 49.60 -14.79 17.90
N MET A 832 49.52 -14.44 16.62
CA MET A 832 48.27 -14.19 15.95
C MET A 832 47.50 -15.48 15.79
#